data_87fe0eb025cfa3631c8ea5e227b43bfb
#
_entry.id   87fe0eb025cfa3631c8ea5e227b43bfb
#
_cell.length_a   1.000
_cell.length_b   1.000
_cell.length_c   1.000
_cell.angle_alpha   90.00
_cell.angle_beta   90.00
_cell.angle_gamma   90.00
#
_symmetry.space_group_name_H-M   'P 1'
#
loop_
_entity.id
_entity.type
_entity.pdbx_description
1 polymer ?
#
loop_
_entity_poly.entity_id
_entity_poly.type
_entity_poly.pdbx_seq_one_letter_code
_entity_poly.pdbx_strand_id
1 'polypeptide(L)'
;MAENQDLLNCSTEVYNYYGAKPEGEILSREEKKEATPRVEKSRQMYFDTKSSASVEFPYWYTRRWEEMEGEVPIVRRAEALKSGFEHLTPSVLPGELLAMRKANYLRGSYPMPWMSEGFFLSKEDDLFKEAQNAGKASADEVTTMGQGGGNVTKSVGSVISIAGKFGLRKEEMPILIKVAKKWFNKSVDDIGHKYEQLVPGYDTKEEIMRAVICMFDSGYTLPQGREVMNYYYPLQFGIQGIKNICKEKQAQAAGYPGMDRLYFYKAVHTMLEGLQTWILNYAKEAKFMASLEKDANQKNEYLEIAERLEWLSENKPRTFHDALQLIWIFHVAVLNEDPISGLSPGRVGQVLFPYWKQDMEKGILTRERTIELLECMRMKFTELDCFASMGVVGGVLSGNTFNNLCIGGLDKEGNSAANELEMLILESAMSCDVPQPTLSLLYDEKLPEEFLLKGVECTKIGTGYPAWVNNRVAMEFLINNFKKEGMALEEARAWAIGGCLETSPGSWMPLEVNGETYFIPGGSAPATSVGVHFISLPKVLEAVLYDGLDKRTGRRVYPAHGLKLESYDEIWTVFKNYFSLTVEVLTLTNNIQHDIWGKVSPSVINSMLKPDCLEVGKDISNKGSRYNRTFNVEICGGVNLVNSLASIKKNVFEEKKFSLTELKAAIDANFGYLSALETGSFSLTEQVKTKNYMDWLKIHKLCLDAPKYGNDDKYVDSLFKEWQIWFSSMCENYRSLYDEPMYSCQISVSTHAPMGAVTLATADGRLCGTTFADGSVSAYPGSDKNGPYALFNSATCYDHALSQNSQLNMKIHPSVVRGREGSRKFLEMIKAYLRKGAFHAQFNVVDSRMLKDAQKNPENYRGLMVRVAGFTQYWVELGKQIQDEVIARTEYEQIG
;
A
#
# COMPACT_ATOMS: atom_id res chain seq x y z
N MET A 1 7.50 7.61 35.85
CA MET A 1 8.89 7.37 35.40
C MET A 1 9.32 5.90 35.50
N ALA A 2 8.84 5.10 36.43
CA ALA A 2 9.13 3.67 36.48
C ALA A 2 8.39 2.87 35.39
N GLU A 3 7.16 3.24 35.03
CA GLU A 3 6.39 2.57 33.99
C GLU A 3 6.97 2.77 32.57
N ASN A 4 7.75 3.81 32.34
CA ASN A 4 8.35 4.06 31.03
C ASN A 4 9.66 3.28 30.80
N GLN A 5 10.30 2.79 31.84
CA GLN A 5 11.49 1.95 31.71
C GLN A 5 11.13 0.52 31.27
N ASP A 6 9.96 0.03 31.67
CA ASP A 6 9.48 -1.30 31.26
C ASP A 6 9.09 -1.37 29.77
N LEU A 7 8.61 -0.26 29.18
CA LEU A 7 8.29 -0.20 27.76
C LEU A 7 9.54 -0.18 26.86
N LEU A 8 10.60 0.49 27.31
CA LEU A 8 11.91 0.47 26.63
C LEU A 8 12.56 -0.93 26.74
N ASN A 9 12.44 -1.55 27.90
CA ASN A 9 12.93 -2.91 28.12
C ASN A 9 12.18 -3.93 27.24
N CYS A 10 10.89 -3.72 27.00
CA CYS A 10 10.06 -4.61 26.21
C CYS A 10 10.49 -4.68 24.74
N SER A 11 10.77 -3.52 24.11
CA SER A 11 11.32 -3.50 22.76
C SER A 11 12.72 -4.13 22.71
N THR A 12 13.52 -3.91 23.73
CA THR A 12 14.85 -4.49 23.90
C THR A 12 14.80 -6.01 24.11
N GLU A 13 13.81 -6.53 24.84
CA GLU A 13 13.61 -7.97 25.03
C GLU A 13 13.15 -8.69 23.77
N VAL A 14 12.24 -8.10 23.00
CA VAL A 14 11.85 -8.63 21.67
C VAL A 14 13.08 -8.73 20.77
N TYR A 15 13.89 -7.74 20.83
CA TYR A 15 15.11 -7.72 20.08
C TYR A 15 16.14 -8.73 20.60
N ASN A 16 16.28 -8.84 21.92
CA ASN A 16 17.13 -9.86 22.53
C ASN A 16 16.63 -11.27 22.23
N TYR A 17 15.30 -11.44 22.06
CA TYR A 17 14.76 -12.73 21.65
C TYR A 17 15.25 -13.17 20.26
N TYR A 18 15.30 -12.25 19.29
CA TYR A 18 15.90 -12.53 17.99
C TYR A 18 17.42 -12.67 18.07
N GLY A 19 18.06 -11.97 18.96
CA GLY A 19 19.49 -12.01 19.22
C GLY A 19 19.93 -13.16 20.12
N ALA A 20 19.12 -13.63 21.05
CA ALA A 20 19.48 -14.67 22.00
C ALA A 20 18.46 -15.77 21.97
N LYS A 21 18.72 -16.88 21.35
CA LYS A 21 17.95 -18.08 21.64
C LYS A 21 17.87 -18.34 23.11
N PRO A 22 16.79 -18.99 23.56
CA PRO A 22 16.78 -19.67 24.83
C PRO A 22 17.94 -20.68 24.96
N GLU A 23 18.39 -21.24 23.82
CA GLU A 23 19.57 -22.10 23.75
C GLU A 23 20.80 -21.38 23.21
N GLY A 24 20.85 -20.07 23.27
CA GLY A 24 22.06 -19.28 23.11
C GLY A 24 22.47 -18.90 21.74
N GLU A 25 21.55 -18.83 20.75
CA GLU A 25 21.99 -18.45 19.40
C GLU A 25 20.98 -17.78 18.58
N ILE A 26 21.21 -16.51 18.34
CA ILE A 26 20.67 -15.89 17.19
C ILE A 26 21.49 -14.77 16.71
N LEU A 27 21.40 -14.42 15.78
CA LEU A 27 21.66 -14.49 14.49
C LEU A 27 21.77 -13.21 13.74
N SER A 28 20.85 -12.52 13.73
CA SER A 28 20.73 -11.37 12.86
C SER A 28 20.96 -10.04 13.57
N ARG A 29 21.04 -10.09 14.89
CA ARG A 29 21.18 -8.88 15.70
C ARG A 29 22.56 -8.58 16.23
N GLU A 30 23.48 -9.49 16.14
CA GLU A 30 24.89 -9.22 16.44
C GLU A 30 25.45 -8.03 15.63
N GLU A 31 24.80 -7.74 14.46
CA GLU A 31 25.17 -6.65 13.57
C GLU A 31 24.27 -5.42 13.70
N LYS A 32 23.18 -5.51 14.46
CA LYS A 32 22.25 -4.39 14.65
C LYS A 32 22.87 -3.36 15.60
N LYS A 33 22.98 -2.14 15.13
CA LYS A 33 23.25 -0.97 15.97
C LYS A 33 21.93 -0.46 16.53
N GLU A 34 21.95 0.02 17.76
CA GLU A 34 20.82 0.79 18.30
C GLU A 34 20.67 2.10 17.52
N ALA A 35 19.45 2.59 17.40
CA ALA A 35 19.19 3.90 16.84
C ALA A 35 19.81 5.00 17.73
N THR A 36 20.00 6.17 17.16
CA THR A 36 20.54 7.29 17.92
C THR A 36 19.62 7.64 19.11
N PRO A 37 20.16 8.13 20.25
CA PRO A 37 19.34 8.44 21.44
C PRO A 37 18.18 9.39 21.14
N ARG A 38 18.35 10.30 20.17
CA ARG A 38 17.31 11.20 19.66
C ARG A 38 16.15 10.42 19.07
N VAL A 39 16.46 9.46 18.22
CA VAL A 39 15.47 8.67 17.48
C VAL A 39 14.75 7.70 18.41
N GLU A 40 15.44 7.12 19.39
CA GLU A 40 14.80 6.30 20.43
C GLU A 40 13.77 7.11 21.23
N LYS A 41 14.09 8.34 21.58
CA LYS A 41 13.13 9.25 22.24
C LYS A 41 11.94 9.56 21.34
N SER A 42 12.16 9.81 20.05
CA SER A 42 11.08 10.03 19.07
C SER A 42 10.20 8.80 18.91
N ARG A 43 10.80 7.61 18.88
CA ARG A 43 10.09 6.32 18.81
C ARG A 43 9.23 6.09 20.05
N GLN A 44 9.74 6.39 21.25
CA GLN A 44 8.96 6.33 22.48
C GLN A 44 7.76 7.30 22.43
N MET A 45 7.97 8.54 21.98
CA MET A 45 6.89 9.51 21.81
C MET A 45 5.81 9.01 20.82
N TYR A 46 6.22 8.35 19.75
CA TYR A 46 5.30 7.74 18.80
C TYR A 46 4.43 6.66 19.46
N PHE A 47 5.02 5.74 20.25
CA PHE A 47 4.27 4.68 20.93
C PHE A 47 3.34 5.22 22.02
N ASP A 48 3.73 6.29 22.70
CA ASP A 48 2.93 6.91 23.75
C ASP A 48 1.80 7.77 23.20
N THR A 49 1.85 8.10 21.89
CA THR A 49 0.86 8.96 21.25
C THR A 49 -0.17 8.13 20.47
N LYS A 50 -1.45 8.32 20.78
CA LYS A 50 -2.55 7.76 20.00
C LYS A 50 -2.76 8.55 18.70
N SER A 51 -3.11 7.87 17.63
CA SER A 51 -3.53 8.51 16.38
C SER A 51 -4.71 9.46 16.65
N SER A 52 -4.66 10.66 16.11
CA SER A 52 -5.66 11.69 16.36
C SER A 52 -6.21 12.27 15.07
N ALA A 53 -7.52 12.46 15.02
CA ALA A 53 -8.18 13.18 13.92
C ALA A 53 -8.08 14.69 14.14
N SER A 54 -7.78 15.44 13.08
CA SER A 54 -7.78 16.90 13.06
C SER A 54 -8.93 17.42 12.23
N VAL A 55 -9.48 18.56 12.60
CA VAL A 55 -10.54 19.25 11.87
C VAL A 55 -10.06 20.52 11.16
N GLU A 56 -8.83 20.95 11.41
CA GLU A 56 -8.35 22.25 10.92
C GLU A 56 -8.32 22.33 9.39
N PHE A 57 -7.59 21.43 8.74
CA PHE A 57 -7.49 21.45 7.28
C PHE A 57 -8.86 21.30 6.60
N PRO A 58 -9.71 20.29 6.94
CA PRO A 58 -11.04 20.16 6.36
C PRO A 58 -11.93 21.40 6.57
N TYR A 59 -11.85 22.04 7.73
CA TYR A 59 -12.63 23.25 8.02
C TYR A 59 -12.24 24.43 7.13
N TRP A 60 -10.95 24.76 7.05
CA TRP A 60 -10.48 25.90 6.27
C TRP A 60 -10.57 25.67 4.77
N TYR A 61 -10.27 24.44 4.32
CA TYR A 61 -10.48 24.03 2.94
C TYR A 61 -11.95 24.21 2.51
N THR A 62 -12.89 23.66 3.28
CA THR A 62 -14.32 23.70 2.96
C THR A 62 -14.85 25.13 2.98
N ARG A 63 -14.46 25.93 3.95
CA ARG A 63 -14.86 27.33 4.03
C ARG A 63 -14.42 28.10 2.79
N ARG A 64 -13.18 27.98 2.40
CA ARG A 64 -12.67 28.68 1.20
C ARG A 64 -13.28 28.15 -0.08
N TRP A 65 -13.51 26.85 -0.16
CA TRP A 65 -14.24 26.23 -1.28
C TRP A 65 -15.63 26.86 -1.48
N GLU A 66 -16.37 27.10 -0.41
CA GLU A 66 -17.69 27.77 -0.49
C GLU A 66 -17.55 29.23 -0.94
N GLU A 67 -16.58 29.98 -0.39
CA GLU A 67 -16.33 31.37 -0.77
C GLU A 67 -15.96 31.54 -2.25
N MET A 68 -15.42 30.50 -2.87
CA MET A 68 -14.98 30.48 -4.28
C MET A 68 -16.03 29.81 -5.20
N GLU A 69 -17.30 29.82 -4.83
CA GLU A 69 -18.37 29.31 -5.69
C GLU A 69 -18.44 30.08 -7.01
N GLY A 70 -18.45 29.33 -8.14
CA GLY A 70 -18.47 29.89 -9.50
C GLY A 70 -17.09 29.99 -10.17
N GLU A 71 -15.99 29.74 -9.43
CA GLU A 71 -14.65 29.64 -10.03
C GLU A 71 -14.45 28.32 -10.78
N VAL A 72 -13.51 28.32 -11.73
CA VAL A 72 -13.06 27.09 -12.43
C VAL A 72 -12.56 26.05 -11.42
N PRO A 73 -12.96 24.77 -11.52
CA PRO A 73 -12.70 23.76 -10.48
C PRO A 73 -11.24 23.68 -10.00
N ILE A 74 -10.26 23.67 -10.91
CA ILE A 74 -8.85 23.58 -10.54
C ILE A 74 -8.36 24.84 -9.77
N VAL A 75 -8.86 26.02 -10.12
CA VAL A 75 -8.53 27.30 -9.43
C VAL A 75 -9.22 27.32 -8.07
N ARG A 76 -10.49 26.93 -8.01
CA ARG A 76 -11.26 26.77 -6.76
C ARG A 76 -10.57 25.85 -5.79
N ARG A 77 -10.08 24.71 -6.29
CA ARG A 77 -9.34 23.75 -5.49
C ARG A 77 -8.03 24.32 -4.95
N ALA A 78 -7.26 24.98 -5.81
CA ALA A 78 -6.00 25.63 -5.39
C ALA A 78 -6.19 26.67 -4.30
N GLU A 79 -7.26 27.46 -4.37
CA GLU A 79 -7.64 28.44 -3.34
C GLU A 79 -8.03 27.75 -2.00
N ALA A 80 -8.77 26.64 -2.11
CA ALA A 80 -9.15 25.86 -0.92
C ALA A 80 -7.92 25.19 -0.27
N LEU A 81 -7.01 24.60 -1.07
CA LEU A 81 -5.73 24.05 -0.57
C LEU A 81 -4.88 25.15 0.09
N LYS A 82 -4.74 26.31 -0.56
CA LYS A 82 -4.04 27.48 0.01
C LYS A 82 -4.57 27.80 1.39
N SER A 83 -5.89 27.94 1.53
CA SER A 83 -6.52 28.25 2.82
C SER A 83 -6.29 27.13 3.85
N GLY A 84 -6.33 25.87 3.46
CA GLY A 84 -6.01 24.74 4.33
C GLY A 84 -4.58 24.84 4.87
N PHE A 85 -3.59 25.09 4.01
CA PHE A 85 -2.19 25.22 4.40
C PHE A 85 -1.92 26.45 5.28
N GLU A 86 -2.47 27.60 4.93
CA GLU A 86 -2.26 28.85 5.66
C GLU A 86 -2.70 28.79 7.13
N HIS A 87 -3.70 27.96 7.43
CA HIS A 87 -4.35 27.90 8.74
C HIS A 87 -4.03 26.62 9.54
N LEU A 88 -3.20 25.69 9.00
CA LEU A 88 -2.73 24.57 9.80
C LEU A 88 -1.85 25.06 10.93
N THR A 89 -2.21 24.73 12.17
CA THR A 89 -1.42 25.03 13.35
C THR A 89 -0.10 24.28 13.30
N PRO A 90 1.05 24.96 13.31
CA PRO A 90 2.34 24.30 13.30
C PRO A 90 2.62 23.62 14.64
N SER A 91 3.37 22.52 14.58
CA SER A 91 3.80 21.78 15.76
C SER A 91 5.23 21.32 15.57
N VAL A 92 6.17 21.88 16.30
CA VAL A 92 7.59 21.51 16.33
C VAL A 92 7.88 20.82 17.64
N LEU A 93 8.31 19.56 17.60
CA LEU A 93 8.55 18.77 18.81
C LEU A 93 10.03 18.80 19.21
N PRO A 94 10.33 18.64 20.53
CA PRO A 94 11.71 18.55 21.00
C PRO A 94 12.46 17.38 20.35
N GLY A 95 13.65 17.65 19.83
CA GLY A 95 14.52 16.67 19.22
C GLY A 95 14.23 16.38 17.74
N GLU A 96 13.24 17.02 17.13
CA GLU A 96 13.03 16.92 15.68
C GLU A 96 14.17 17.58 14.90
N LEU A 97 14.63 16.92 13.84
CA LEU A 97 15.56 17.48 12.86
C LEU A 97 14.87 17.78 11.53
N LEU A 98 13.76 17.11 11.26
CA LEU A 98 12.87 17.35 10.13
C LEU A 98 11.53 17.83 10.67
N ALA A 99 11.19 19.06 10.35
CA ALA A 99 9.96 19.70 10.78
C ALA A 99 8.81 19.43 9.80
N MET A 100 7.62 19.86 10.22
CA MET A 100 6.36 19.75 9.49
C MET A 100 5.73 18.36 9.53
N ARG A 101 4.40 18.34 9.57
CA ARG A 101 3.58 17.12 9.60
C ARG A 101 2.21 17.34 8.98
N LYS A 102 1.52 16.25 8.68
CA LYS A 102 0.23 16.24 7.97
C LYS A 102 -0.87 17.03 8.71
N ALA A 103 -0.89 16.96 10.02
CA ALA A 103 -1.85 17.64 10.89
C ALA A 103 -1.14 18.24 12.11
N ASN A 104 -1.88 18.96 12.95
CA ASN A 104 -1.36 19.60 14.16
C ASN A 104 -0.98 18.63 15.30
N TYR A 105 -1.20 17.34 15.14
CA TYR A 105 -0.89 16.31 16.13
C TYR A 105 0.19 15.33 15.60
N LEU A 106 1.04 14.85 16.49
CA LEU A 106 1.85 13.67 16.22
C LEU A 106 0.90 12.49 15.93
N ARG A 107 1.13 11.71 14.88
CA ARG A 107 0.20 10.72 14.36
C ARG A 107 -1.19 11.30 14.02
N GLY A 108 -1.18 12.53 13.51
CA GLY A 108 -2.39 13.24 13.13
C GLY A 108 -2.81 12.98 11.67
N SER A 109 -4.10 12.81 11.44
CA SER A 109 -4.69 12.74 10.10
C SER A 109 -6.08 13.36 10.10
N TYR A 110 -6.73 13.43 8.94
CA TYR A 110 -8.06 14.00 8.84
C TYR A 110 -8.84 13.41 7.66
N PRO A 111 -10.18 13.42 7.74
CA PRO A 111 -11.03 13.04 6.61
C PRO A 111 -10.99 14.09 5.51
N MET A 112 -11.24 13.66 4.29
CA MET A 112 -11.36 14.52 3.11
C MET A 112 -12.80 14.46 2.58
N PRO A 113 -13.74 15.21 3.19
CA PRO A 113 -15.16 15.11 2.87
C PRO A 113 -15.52 15.58 1.45
N TRP A 114 -14.63 16.32 0.80
CA TRP A 114 -14.77 16.67 -0.63
C TRP A 114 -14.58 15.47 -1.57
N MET A 115 -13.87 14.43 -1.09
CA MET A 115 -13.75 13.18 -1.83
C MET A 115 -14.91 12.25 -1.51
N SER A 116 -15.20 12.04 -0.23
CA SER A 116 -16.34 11.26 0.23
C SER A 116 -16.79 11.74 1.61
N GLU A 117 -18.01 12.22 1.72
CA GLU A 117 -18.64 12.60 2.98
C GLU A 117 -19.34 11.42 3.67
N GLY A 118 -19.52 10.30 2.96
CA GLY A 118 -20.27 9.12 3.43
C GLY A 118 -19.74 8.47 4.71
N PHE A 119 -18.57 8.90 5.17
CA PHE A 119 -18.01 8.51 6.46
C PHE A 119 -18.77 9.10 7.66
N PHE A 120 -19.66 10.09 7.47
CA PHE A 120 -20.16 10.93 8.54
C PHE A 120 -21.68 11.03 8.63
N LEU A 121 -22.43 10.44 7.70
CA LEU A 121 -23.86 10.69 7.57
C LEU A 121 -24.73 9.53 8.01
N SER A 122 -24.65 9.13 9.25
CA SER A 122 -25.82 8.69 9.99
C SER A 122 -26.36 9.85 10.84
N LYS A 123 -27.55 9.72 11.38
CA LYS A 123 -28.22 10.78 12.16
C LYS A 123 -27.30 11.32 13.26
N GLU A 124 -27.25 12.65 13.44
CA GLU A 124 -26.35 13.33 14.39
C GLU A 124 -26.30 12.71 15.79
N ASP A 125 -27.46 12.29 16.30
CA ASP A 125 -27.57 11.70 17.64
C ASP A 125 -27.02 10.27 17.72
N ASP A 126 -27.06 9.51 16.62
CA ASP A 126 -26.59 8.14 16.58
C ASP A 126 -25.05 8.11 16.47
N LEU A 127 -24.46 9.01 15.68
CA LEU A 127 -23.01 9.15 15.52
C LEU A 127 -22.30 9.43 16.85
N PHE A 128 -22.87 10.30 17.67
CA PHE A 128 -22.24 10.68 18.95
C PHE A 128 -22.36 9.55 19.99
N LYS A 129 -23.51 8.90 20.08
CA LYS A 129 -23.73 7.76 20.97
C LYS A 129 -22.87 6.56 20.60
N GLU A 130 -22.71 6.32 19.31
CA GLU A 130 -21.91 5.23 18.79
C GLU A 130 -20.42 5.51 18.91
N ALA A 131 -19.94 6.73 18.66
CA ALA A 131 -18.56 7.14 18.96
C ALA A 131 -18.21 7.02 20.45
N GLN A 132 -19.17 7.30 21.35
CA GLN A 132 -19.00 7.05 22.79
C GLN A 132 -18.96 5.57 23.14
N ASN A 133 -19.72 4.72 22.44
CA ASN A 133 -19.75 3.28 22.67
C ASN A 133 -18.56 2.56 22.01
N ALA A 134 -18.01 3.09 20.91
CA ALA A 134 -16.91 2.50 20.16
C ALA A 134 -15.61 2.39 20.95
N GLY A 135 -15.40 3.21 21.95
CA GLY A 135 -14.30 3.03 22.90
C GLY A 135 -14.40 1.74 23.74
N LYS A 136 -15.50 0.97 23.57
CA LYS A 136 -15.75 -0.33 24.22
C LYS A 136 -15.88 -1.50 23.21
N ALA A 137 -15.92 -1.21 21.90
CA ALA A 137 -16.04 -2.24 20.88
C ALA A 137 -14.66 -2.91 20.67
N SER A 138 -14.63 -4.22 20.77
CA SER A 138 -13.44 -5.02 20.52
C SER A 138 -13.19 -5.20 19.02
N ALA A 139 -11.95 -5.52 18.64
CA ALA A 139 -11.58 -5.85 17.27
C ALA A 139 -12.42 -7.00 16.66
N ASP A 140 -13.06 -7.80 17.49
CA ASP A 140 -13.90 -8.94 17.08
C ASP A 140 -15.24 -8.50 16.46
N GLU A 141 -15.75 -7.31 16.78
CA GLU A 141 -16.98 -6.78 16.18
C GLU A 141 -16.81 -6.28 14.75
N VAL A 142 -15.57 -5.98 14.33
CA VAL A 142 -15.23 -5.57 12.96
C VAL A 142 -15.48 -6.71 11.96
N THR A 143 -15.31 -7.96 12.38
CA THR A 143 -15.56 -9.15 11.55
C THR A 143 -17.05 -9.38 11.27
N THR A 144 -17.92 -8.98 12.16
CA THR A 144 -19.37 -9.09 11.96
C THR A 144 -19.95 -8.03 11.02
N MET A 145 -19.27 -6.89 10.86
CA MET A 145 -19.71 -5.82 9.93
C MET A 145 -19.51 -6.16 8.45
N GLY A 146 -18.58 -7.05 8.11
CA GLY A 146 -18.45 -7.61 6.76
C GLY A 146 -19.64 -8.45 6.29
N GLN A 147 -20.61 -8.75 7.16
CA GLN A 147 -21.79 -9.54 6.82
C GLN A 147 -22.94 -8.71 6.23
N GLY A 148 -22.95 -7.39 6.40
CA GLY A 148 -23.97 -6.50 5.84
C GLY A 148 -23.54 -5.97 4.48
N GLY A 149 -23.81 -6.71 3.41
CA GLY A 149 -23.46 -6.29 2.06
C GLY A 149 -24.02 -4.92 1.65
N GLY A 150 -23.26 -4.19 0.85
CA GLY A 150 -23.76 -3.17 -0.04
C GLY A 150 -23.85 -1.73 0.47
N ASN A 151 -23.83 -1.48 1.76
CA ASN A 151 -23.79 -0.13 2.32
C ASN A 151 -22.76 0.03 3.45
N VAL A 152 -21.75 -0.81 3.49
CA VAL A 152 -20.71 -0.74 4.54
C VAL A 152 -19.90 0.55 4.42
N THR A 153 -19.78 1.12 3.25
CA THR A 153 -19.19 2.45 3.03
C THR A 153 -20.08 3.61 3.52
N LYS A 154 -21.36 3.40 3.65
CA LYS A 154 -22.33 4.39 4.16
C LYS A 154 -22.80 4.12 5.59
N SER A 155 -22.30 3.08 6.25
CA SER A 155 -22.76 2.72 7.57
C SER A 155 -21.87 3.31 8.66
N VAL A 156 -22.52 3.60 9.75
CA VAL A 156 -22.04 4.01 11.06
C VAL A 156 -20.74 3.35 11.53
N GLY A 157 -20.43 2.14 11.09
CA GLY A 157 -19.18 1.44 11.35
C GLY A 157 -17.92 2.23 11.01
N SER A 158 -17.98 3.11 10.00
CA SER A 158 -16.84 3.92 9.60
C SER A 158 -16.47 4.99 10.63
N VAL A 159 -17.46 5.61 11.26
CA VAL A 159 -17.22 6.66 12.28
C VAL A 159 -16.82 6.06 13.61
N ILE A 160 -17.43 4.95 13.98
CA ILE A 160 -17.07 4.19 15.18
C ILE A 160 -15.61 3.82 15.15
N SER A 161 -15.14 3.44 14.03
CA SER A 161 -13.79 3.01 13.84
C SER A 161 -12.77 4.13 13.71
N ILE A 162 -13.14 5.26 13.13
CA ILE A 162 -12.39 6.50 13.22
C ILE A 162 -12.17 6.88 14.68
N ALA A 163 -13.24 6.85 15.48
CA ALA A 163 -13.15 7.10 16.91
C ALA A 163 -12.34 6.03 17.67
N GLY A 164 -12.25 4.80 17.16
CA GLY A 164 -11.47 3.73 17.79
C GLY A 164 -9.97 3.89 17.58
N LYS A 165 -9.52 4.16 16.35
CA LYS A 165 -8.10 4.33 16.02
C LYS A 165 -7.65 5.78 16.20
N PHE A 166 -8.41 6.73 15.66
CA PHE A 166 -8.10 8.15 15.76
C PHE A 166 -8.89 8.75 16.91
N GLY A 167 -8.21 9.15 17.98
CA GLY A 167 -8.83 9.91 19.07
C GLY A 167 -9.46 11.18 18.50
N LEU A 168 -10.79 11.27 18.53
CA LEU A 168 -11.50 12.48 18.14
C LEU A 168 -11.88 13.25 19.41
N ARG A 169 -11.51 14.52 19.49
CA ARG A 169 -11.84 15.37 20.61
C ARG A 169 -13.33 15.71 20.54
N LYS A 170 -13.99 15.69 21.69
CA LYS A 170 -15.43 15.97 21.78
C LYS A 170 -15.81 17.32 21.19
N GLU A 171 -14.95 18.31 21.36
CA GLU A 171 -15.12 19.68 20.88
C GLU A 171 -15.02 19.79 19.35
N GLU A 172 -14.29 18.89 18.72
CA GLU A 172 -14.02 18.89 17.27
C GLU A 172 -15.11 18.15 16.49
N MET A 173 -15.82 17.20 17.12
CA MET A 173 -16.87 16.42 16.48
C MET A 173 -17.97 17.29 15.83
N PRO A 174 -18.55 18.31 16.52
CA PRO A 174 -19.55 19.17 15.89
C PRO A 174 -19.04 19.93 14.68
N ILE A 175 -17.75 20.32 14.69
CA ILE A 175 -17.12 21.01 13.58
C ILE A 175 -17.01 20.07 12.38
N LEU A 176 -16.55 18.85 12.61
CA LEU A 176 -16.36 17.85 11.57
C LEU A 176 -17.71 17.45 10.92
N ILE A 177 -18.77 17.27 11.71
CA ILE A 177 -20.11 17.02 11.23
C ILE A 177 -20.61 18.18 10.37
N LYS A 178 -20.40 19.41 10.82
CA LYS A 178 -20.78 20.60 10.06
C LYS A 178 -20.05 20.70 8.73
N VAL A 179 -18.78 20.38 8.72
CA VAL A 179 -17.94 20.33 7.50
C VAL A 179 -18.48 19.25 6.54
N ALA A 180 -18.71 18.03 7.02
CA ALA A 180 -19.20 16.93 6.19
C ALA A 180 -20.57 17.24 5.56
N LYS A 181 -21.48 17.86 6.32
CA LYS A 181 -22.80 18.30 5.81
C LYS A 181 -22.72 19.27 4.64
N LYS A 182 -21.64 20.06 4.55
CA LYS A 182 -21.43 20.98 3.41
C LYS A 182 -21.14 20.26 2.10
N TRP A 183 -20.59 19.05 2.20
CA TRP A 183 -20.24 18.22 1.05
C TRP A 183 -21.33 17.24 0.64
N PHE A 184 -22.40 17.14 1.39
CA PHE A 184 -23.54 16.28 1.06
C PHE A 184 -24.08 16.56 -0.35
N ASN A 185 -24.16 15.52 -1.18
CA ASN A 185 -24.48 15.56 -2.61
C ASN A 185 -23.48 16.37 -3.48
N LYS A 186 -22.30 16.71 -2.98
CA LYS A 186 -21.29 17.51 -3.67
C LYS A 186 -19.90 16.89 -3.68
N SER A 187 -19.67 15.83 -2.93
CA SER A 187 -18.40 15.10 -2.93
C SER A 187 -18.18 14.41 -4.28
N VAL A 188 -16.92 14.06 -4.56
CA VAL A 188 -16.57 13.28 -5.75
C VAL A 188 -17.36 11.95 -5.75
N ASP A 189 -17.45 11.30 -4.58
CA ASP A 189 -18.17 10.06 -4.34
C ASP A 189 -19.68 10.21 -4.69
N ASP A 190 -20.38 11.20 -4.12
CA ASP A 190 -21.79 11.44 -4.40
C ASP A 190 -22.09 11.69 -5.86
N ILE A 191 -21.26 12.55 -6.48
CA ILE A 191 -21.45 12.91 -7.90
C ILE A 191 -21.19 11.69 -8.76
N GLY A 192 -20.14 10.94 -8.48
CA GLY A 192 -19.78 9.73 -9.22
C GLY A 192 -20.88 8.67 -9.14
N HIS A 193 -21.35 8.30 -7.96
CA HIS A 193 -22.42 7.33 -7.78
C HIS A 193 -23.71 7.70 -8.51
N LYS A 194 -23.97 9.00 -8.65
CA LYS A 194 -25.13 9.50 -9.42
C LYS A 194 -25.03 9.16 -10.91
N TYR A 195 -23.82 9.22 -11.47
CA TYR A 195 -23.58 8.92 -12.88
C TYR A 195 -23.32 7.43 -13.15
N GLU A 196 -22.81 6.70 -12.19
CA GLU A 196 -22.64 5.25 -12.30
C GLU A 196 -23.97 4.51 -12.54
N GLN A 197 -25.06 5.02 -11.99
CA GLN A 197 -26.41 4.44 -12.20
C GLN A 197 -26.83 4.43 -13.68
N LEU A 198 -26.15 5.22 -14.54
CA LEU A 198 -26.41 5.26 -15.96
C LEU A 198 -25.66 4.18 -16.75
N VAL A 199 -24.72 3.47 -16.09
CA VAL A 199 -23.90 2.44 -16.74
C VAL A 199 -24.71 1.17 -16.93
N PRO A 200 -24.70 0.58 -18.15
CA PRO A 200 -25.23 -0.76 -18.34
C PRO A 200 -24.56 -1.75 -17.38
N GLY A 201 -25.36 -2.53 -16.66
CA GLY A 201 -24.83 -3.49 -15.66
C GLY A 201 -24.59 -2.92 -14.26
N TYR A 202 -25.00 -1.68 -13.96
CA TYR A 202 -24.90 -1.11 -12.61
C TYR A 202 -25.52 -2.00 -11.53
N ASP A 203 -26.70 -2.59 -11.78
CA ASP A 203 -27.31 -3.52 -10.84
C ASP A 203 -26.42 -4.75 -10.57
N THR A 204 -25.69 -5.23 -11.58
CA THR A 204 -24.73 -6.31 -11.42
C THR A 204 -23.54 -5.87 -10.57
N LYS A 205 -23.03 -4.63 -10.74
CA LYS A 205 -22.00 -4.07 -9.86
C LYS A 205 -22.46 -4.07 -8.40
N GLU A 206 -23.66 -3.58 -8.14
CA GLU A 206 -24.21 -3.55 -6.78
C GLU A 206 -24.28 -4.95 -6.15
N GLU A 207 -24.72 -5.95 -6.90
CA GLU A 207 -24.76 -7.33 -6.42
C GLU A 207 -23.34 -7.93 -6.23
N ILE A 208 -22.38 -7.61 -7.10
CA ILE A 208 -20.95 -7.97 -6.96
C ILE A 208 -20.39 -7.41 -5.64
N MET A 209 -20.67 -6.15 -5.35
CA MET A 209 -20.23 -5.48 -4.11
C MET A 209 -20.91 -6.08 -2.87
N ARG A 210 -22.22 -6.33 -2.92
CA ARG A 210 -22.97 -6.95 -1.80
C ARG A 210 -22.54 -8.37 -1.51
N ALA A 211 -22.17 -9.13 -2.52
CA ALA A 211 -21.64 -10.48 -2.38
C ALA A 211 -20.15 -10.48 -1.93
N VAL A 212 -19.50 -9.33 -1.90
CA VAL A 212 -18.06 -9.19 -1.63
C VAL A 212 -17.23 -9.99 -2.62
N ILE A 213 -17.69 -10.07 -3.87
CA ILE A 213 -16.89 -10.57 -4.98
C ILE A 213 -15.79 -9.54 -5.33
N CYS A 214 -16.14 -8.26 -5.25
CA CYS A 214 -15.20 -7.14 -5.23
C CYS A 214 -15.26 -6.46 -3.86
N MET A 215 -14.10 -6.11 -3.31
CA MET A 215 -14.07 -5.58 -1.94
C MET A 215 -14.12 -4.06 -1.86
N PHE A 216 -13.58 -3.34 -2.83
CA PHE A 216 -13.53 -1.89 -2.81
C PHE A 216 -14.12 -1.27 -4.05
N ASP A 217 -14.96 -0.29 -3.79
CA ASP A 217 -15.29 0.78 -4.71
C ASP A 217 -14.54 2.03 -4.25
N SER A 218 -13.23 2.00 -4.41
CA SER A 218 -12.32 2.99 -3.82
C SER A 218 -12.02 4.18 -4.72
N GLY A 219 -12.56 4.19 -5.94
CA GLY A 219 -12.24 5.21 -6.92
C GLY A 219 -12.58 6.63 -6.51
N TYR A 220 -13.51 6.80 -5.60
CA TYR A 220 -13.87 8.12 -5.07
C TYR A 220 -13.11 8.48 -3.80
N THR A 221 -12.80 7.50 -2.97
CA THR A 221 -12.12 7.71 -1.68
C THR A 221 -10.60 7.75 -1.82
N LEU A 222 -10.06 7.08 -2.85
CA LEU A 222 -8.62 6.97 -3.13
C LEU A 222 -8.37 7.10 -4.64
N PRO A 223 -8.66 8.26 -5.26
CA PRO A 223 -8.63 8.44 -6.71
C PRO A 223 -7.22 8.28 -7.29
N GLN A 224 -6.19 8.53 -6.49
CA GLN A 224 -4.80 8.20 -6.82
C GLN A 224 -4.40 7.00 -5.97
N GLY A 225 -4.52 5.81 -6.53
CA GLY A 225 -4.27 4.57 -5.81
C GLY A 225 -2.84 4.45 -5.32
N ARG A 226 -1.87 4.48 -6.21
CA ARG A 226 -0.42 4.36 -5.92
C ARG A 226 0.39 5.30 -6.78
N GLU A 227 1.35 5.96 -6.14
CA GLU A 227 2.17 7.00 -6.76
C GLU A 227 3.63 6.87 -6.36
N VAL A 228 4.51 7.31 -7.26
CA VAL A 228 5.92 7.59 -6.97
C VAL A 228 6.17 9.08 -7.08
N MET A 229 6.76 9.66 -6.05
CA MET A 229 7.11 11.08 -6.03
C MET A 229 8.14 11.44 -7.10
N ASN A 230 8.06 12.66 -7.61
CA ASN A 230 9.12 13.28 -8.39
C ASN A 230 9.53 14.59 -7.71
N TYR A 231 10.75 14.66 -7.25
CA TYR A 231 11.24 15.80 -6.48
C TYR A 231 12.07 16.78 -7.32
N TYR A 232 12.16 16.57 -8.64
CA TYR A 232 13.03 17.38 -9.50
C TYR A 232 12.74 18.88 -9.41
N TYR A 233 11.50 19.29 -9.62
CA TYR A 233 11.18 20.74 -9.64
C TYR A 233 11.50 21.45 -8.32
N PRO A 234 11.10 20.94 -7.15
CA PRO A 234 11.49 21.55 -5.88
C PRO A 234 13.01 21.59 -5.67
N LEU A 235 13.72 20.51 -6.00
CA LEU A 235 15.17 20.44 -5.79
C LEU A 235 15.95 21.32 -6.76
N GLN A 236 15.49 21.42 -8.01
CA GLN A 236 16.19 22.21 -9.04
C GLN A 236 15.90 23.70 -8.95
N PHE A 237 14.66 24.08 -8.64
CA PHE A 237 14.21 25.47 -8.79
C PHE A 237 13.75 26.12 -7.48
N GLY A 238 13.45 25.34 -6.44
CA GLY A 238 12.78 25.85 -5.25
C GLY A 238 11.36 26.33 -5.54
N ILE A 239 10.64 26.74 -4.51
CA ILE A 239 9.23 27.15 -4.66
C ILE A 239 9.12 28.42 -5.53
N GLN A 240 9.98 29.42 -5.30
CA GLN A 240 9.92 30.64 -6.09
C GLN A 240 10.27 30.42 -7.57
N GLY A 241 11.23 29.51 -7.84
CA GLY A 241 11.58 29.12 -9.22
C GLY A 241 10.41 28.46 -9.95
N ILE A 242 9.67 27.57 -9.28
CA ILE A 242 8.47 26.95 -9.87
C ILE A 242 7.39 28.00 -10.14
N LYS A 243 7.18 28.95 -9.22
CA LYS A 243 6.23 30.07 -9.44
C LYS A 243 6.62 30.90 -10.65
N ASN A 244 7.91 31.14 -10.88
CA ASN A 244 8.39 31.86 -12.06
C ASN A 244 8.14 31.06 -13.34
N ILE A 245 8.43 29.75 -13.35
CA ILE A 245 8.10 28.85 -14.49
C ILE A 245 6.59 28.93 -14.81
N CYS A 246 5.72 28.88 -13.81
CA CYS A 246 4.28 28.99 -14.02
C CYS A 246 3.90 30.35 -14.66
N LYS A 247 4.47 31.46 -14.21
CA LYS A 247 4.21 32.78 -14.79
C LYS A 247 4.66 32.88 -16.25
N GLU A 248 5.84 32.35 -16.56
CA GLU A 248 6.34 32.34 -17.94
C GLU A 248 5.47 31.49 -18.86
N LYS A 249 5.13 30.26 -18.44
CA LYS A 249 4.23 29.38 -19.20
C LYS A 249 2.81 29.95 -19.31
N GLN A 250 2.32 30.65 -18.29
CA GLN A 250 1.04 31.34 -18.32
C GLN A 250 1.04 32.46 -19.37
N ALA A 251 2.11 33.25 -19.45
CA ALA A 251 2.26 34.28 -20.46
C ALA A 251 2.31 33.70 -21.89
N GLN A 252 2.96 32.57 -22.09
CA GLN A 252 3.04 31.87 -23.36
C GLN A 252 1.69 31.24 -23.76
N ALA A 253 0.90 30.82 -22.78
CA ALA A 253 -0.41 30.18 -23.01
C ALA A 253 -1.56 31.16 -23.22
N ALA A 254 -1.31 32.47 -23.17
CA ALA A 254 -2.32 33.49 -23.38
C ALA A 254 -2.91 33.42 -24.81
N GLY A 255 -4.16 33.02 -24.92
CA GLY A 255 -4.90 32.87 -26.17
C GLY A 255 -5.49 31.46 -26.38
N TYR A 256 -6.47 31.36 -27.23
CA TYR A 256 -7.10 30.10 -27.60
C TYR A 256 -6.15 29.23 -28.46
N PRO A 257 -5.97 27.92 -28.22
CA PRO A 257 -6.67 27.04 -27.29
C PRO A 257 -6.00 26.89 -25.90
N GLY A 258 -5.26 27.86 -25.44
CA GLY A 258 -4.43 27.80 -24.25
C GLY A 258 -5.14 28.05 -22.90
N MET A 259 -6.47 28.25 -22.87
CA MET A 259 -7.17 28.68 -21.64
C MET A 259 -7.08 27.68 -20.48
N ASP A 260 -7.18 26.38 -20.72
CA ASP A 260 -7.04 25.38 -19.67
C ASP A 260 -5.64 25.41 -19.02
N ARG A 261 -4.60 25.69 -19.83
CA ARG A 261 -3.22 25.85 -19.35
C ARG A 261 -3.10 27.09 -18.44
N LEU A 262 -3.79 28.17 -18.75
CA LEU A 262 -3.81 29.36 -17.89
C LEU A 262 -4.37 29.05 -16.51
N TYR A 263 -5.46 28.31 -16.44
CA TYR A 263 -6.07 27.92 -15.17
C TYR A 263 -5.17 26.98 -14.38
N PHE A 264 -4.52 26.03 -15.04
CA PHE A 264 -3.58 25.15 -14.40
C PHE A 264 -2.39 25.89 -13.76
N TYR A 265 -1.71 26.73 -14.52
CA TYR A 265 -0.57 27.51 -14.00
C TYR A 265 -0.98 28.50 -12.91
N LYS A 266 -2.16 29.13 -13.03
CA LYS A 266 -2.74 29.97 -11.97
C LYS A 266 -2.95 29.15 -10.70
N ALA A 267 -3.53 27.95 -10.81
CA ALA A 267 -3.79 27.07 -9.69
C ALA A 267 -2.50 26.64 -8.98
N VAL A 268 -1.49 26.20 -9.73
CA VAL A 268 -0.17 25.85 -9.17
C VAL A 268 0.44 27.02 -8.45
N HIS A 269 0.45 28.22 -9.04
CA HIS A 269 1.00 29.42 -8.41
C HIS A 269 0.28 29.76 -7.10
N THR A 270 -1.07 29.74 -7.10
CA THR A 270 -1.91 30.05 -5.93
C THR A 270 -1.67 29.04 -4.80
N MET A 271 -1.60 27.74 -5.12
CA MET A 271 -1.33 26.69 -4.14
C MET A 271 0.07 26.85 -3.51
N LEU A 272 1.09 27.17 -4.31
CA LEU A 272 2.45 27.41 -3.81
C LEU A 272 2.54 28.61 -2.84
N GLU A 273 1.70 29.62 -2.98
CA GLU A 273 1.60 30.70 -1.97
C GLU A 273 1.15 30.17 -0.60
N GLY A 274 0.14 29.29 -0.59
CA GLY A 274 -0.31 28.62 0.64
C GLY A 274 0.78 27.76 1.25
N LEU A 275 1.49 26.99 0.42
CA LEU A 275 2.62 26.16 0.86
C LEU A 275 3.75 27.01 1.48
N GLN A 276 4.12 28.14 0.86
CA GLN A 276 5.08 29.10 1.42
C GLN A 276 4.65 29.60 2.80
N THR A 277 3.40 29.99 2.93
CA THR A 277 2.83 30.45 4.22
C THR A 277 2.91 29.36 5.29
N TRP A 278 2.56 28.13 4.94
CA TRP A 278 2.63 26.99 5.86
C TRP A 278 4.05 26.74 6.35
N ILE A 279 5.04 26.74 5.44
CA ILE A 279 6.47 26.61 5.79
C ILE A 279 6.91 27.73 6.73
N LEU A 280 6.55 28.98 6.42
CA LEU A 280 6.91 30.15 7.25
C LEU A 280 6.22 30.13 8.62
N ASN A 281 5.03 29.58 8.74
CA ASN A 281 4.36 29.40 10.03
C ASN A 281 5.13 28.41 10.91
N TYR A 282 5.66 27.33 10.35
CA TYR A 282 6.55 26.42 11.08
C TYR A 282 7.88 27.06 11.46
N ALA A 283 8.46 27.92 10.62
CA ALA A 283 9.65 28.68 10.96
C ALA A 283 9.42 29.62 12.13
N LYS A 284 8.26 30.31 12.16
CA LYS A 284 7.85 31.17 13.29
C LYS A 284 7.68 30.37 14.58
N GLU A 285 7.04 29.22 14.51
CA GLU A 285 6.86 28.33 15.67
C GLU A 285 8.20 27.84 16.21
N ALA A 286 9.13 27.43 15.34
CA ALA A 286 10.46 27.03 15.76
C ALA A 286 11.22 28.15 16.46
N LYS A 287 11.11 29.40 15.98
CA LYS A 287 11.67 30.60 16.68
C LYS A 287 10.99 30.84 18.04
N PHE A 288 9.67 30.63 18.11
CA PHE A 288 8.94 30.75 19.37
C PHE A 288 9.41 29.69 20.37
N MET A 289 9.53 28.43 19.96
CA MET A 289 10.07 27.36 20.80
C MET A 289 11.51 27.67 21.25
N ALA A 290 12.36 28.16 20.37
CA ALA A 290 13.72 28.58 20.70
C ALA A 290 13.74 29.70 21.76
N SER A 291 12.75 30.60 21.77
CA SER A 291 12.65 31.67 22.76
C SER A 291 12.31 31.20 24.19
N LEU A 292 11.63 30.04 24.27
CA LEU A 292 11.21 29.41 25.54
C LEU A 292 12.24 28.39 26.06
N GLU A 293 13.11 27.89 25.18
CA GLU A 293 14.05 26.80 25.50
C GLU A 293 15.25 27.31 26.29
N LYS A 294 15.60 26.57 27.34
CA LYS A 294 16.73 26.88 28.24
C LYS A 294 17.99 26.07 27.89
N ASP A 295 17.82 24.88 27.33
CA ASP A 295 18.94 24.08 26.85
C ASP A 295 19.51 24.72 25.57
N ALA A 296 20.79 25.02 25.60
CA ALA A 296 21.44 25.75 24.51
C ALA A 296 21.48 24.96 23.20
N ASN A 297 21.65 23.63 23.28
CA ASN A 297 21.71 22.77 22.09
C ASN A 297 20.32 22.65 21.45
N GLN A 298 19.30 22.37 22.25
CA GLN A 298 17.92 22.27 21.75
C GLN A 298 17.44 23.62 21.19
N LYS A 299 17.80 24.73 21.83
CA LYS A 299 17.54 26.08 21.33
C LYS A 299 18.17 26.31 19.95
N ASN A 300 19.43 25.92 19.77
CA ASN A 300 20.12 26.05 18.49
C ASN A 300 19.46 25.20 17.43
N GLU A 301 19.03 23.98 17.75
CA GLU A 301 18.29 23.11 16.82
C GLU A 301 17.00 23.77 16.32
N TYR A 302 16.22 24.40 17.22
CA TYR A 302 15.03 25.15 16.83
C TYR A 302 15.36 26.32 15.89
N LEU A 303 16.46 27.03 16.14
CA LEU A 303 16.90 28.11 15.27
C LEU A 303 17.37 27.63 13.90
N GLU A 304 18.05 26.49 13.85
CA GLU A 304 18.45 25.85 12.58
C GLU A 304 17.23 25.37 11.77
N ILE A 305 16.20 24.80 12.44
CA ILE A 305 14.94 24.46 11.78
C ILE A 305 14.30 25.72 11.19
N ALA A 306 14.22 26.79 11.96
CA ALA A 306 13.62 28.04 11.52
C ALA A 306 14.34 28.62 10.30
N GLU A 307 15.68 28.71 10.35
CA GLU A 307 16.51 29.23 9.24
C GLU A 307 16.37 28.40 7.98
N ARG A 308 16.39 27.06 8.12
CA ARG A 308 16.20 26.14 7.01
C ARG A 308 14.84 26.31 6.35
N LEU A 309 13.76 26.39 7.14
CA LEU A 309 12.41 26.57 6.62
C LEU A 309 12.24 27.96 5.97
N GLU A 310 12.79 29.02 6.55
CA GLU A 310 12.77 30.35 5.93
C GLU A 310 13.47 30.33 4.57
N TRP A 311 14.62 29.66 4.46
CA TRP A 311 15.32 29.50 3.18
C TRP A 311 14.51 28.69 2.17
N LEU A 312 14.02 27.52 2.58
CA LEU A 312 13.28 26.59 1.70
C LEU A 312 11.89 27.09 1.32
N SER A 313 11.34 28.09 2.01
CA SER A 313 10.08 28.71 1.61
C SER A 313 10.13 29.34 0.21
N GLU A 314 11.32 29.68 -0.27
CA GLU A 314 11.53 30.29 -1.59
C GLU A 314 12.55 29.55 -2.45
N ASN A 315 13.65 29.12 -1.86
CA ASN A 315 14.86 28.74 -2.56
C ASN A 315 15.04 27.21 -2.71
N LYS A 316 15.87 26.82 -3.67
CA LYS A 316 16.36 25.44 -3.77
C LYS A 316 17.30 25.09 -2.60
N PRO A 317 17.45 23.80 -2.27
CA PRO A 317 18.28 23.37 -1.13
C PRO A 317 19.77 23.64 -1.40
N ARG A 318 20.50 23.92 -0.31
CA ARG A 318 21.96 24.18 -0.29
C ARG A 318 22.75 22.94 0.16
N THR A 319 22.12 22.12 1.02
CA THR A 319 22.75 21.00 1.71
C THR A 319 21.90 19.74 1.61
N PHE A 320 22.47 18.59 1.99
CA PHE A 320 21.72 17.34 2.14
C PHE A 320 20.53 17.45 3.10
N HIS A 321 20.73 18.14 4.24
CA HIS A 321 19.67 18.33 5.20
C HIS A 321 18.54 19.22 4.66
N ASP A 322 18.88 20.29 3.93
CA ASP A 322 17.89 21.12 3.25
C ASP A 322 17.10 20.31 2.20
N ALA A 323 17.79 19.48 1.41
CA ALA A 323 17.16 18.65 0.38
C ALA A 323 16.23 17.59 1.00
N LEU A 324 16.66 16.95 2.09
CA LEU A 324 15.85 15.99 2.83
C LEU A 324 14.60 16.64 3.44
N GLN A 325 14.73 17.85 4.01
CA GLN A 325 13.60 18.63 4.53
C GLN A 325 12.63 19.02 3.39
N LEU A 326 13.13 19.40 2.23
CA LEU A 326 12.30 19.83 1.10
C LEU A 326 11.49 18.67 0.50
N ILE A 327 12.10 17.50 0.32
CA ILE A 327 11.36 16.31 -0.17
C ILE A 327 10.28 15.89 0.83
N TRP A 328 10.54 16.03 2.14
CA TRP A 328 9.54 15.76 3.18
C TRP A 328 8.36 16.74 3.09
N ILE A 329 8.61 18.03 2.92
CA ILE A 329 7.57 19.07 2.76
C ILE A 329 6.63 18.71 1.61
N PHE A 330 7.17 18.40 0.44
CA PHE A 330 6.36 18.07 -0.74
C PHE A 330 5.65 16.72 -0.61
N HIS A 331 6.26 15.74 0.04
CA HIS A 331 5.62 14.47 0.31
C HIS A 331 4.35 14.64 1.17
N VAL A 332 4.45 15.40 2.24
CA VAL A 332 3.30 15.70 3.11
C VAL A 332 2.27 16.59 2.40
N ALA A 333 2.72 17.56 1.60
CA ALA A 333 1.82 18.45 0.86
C ALA A 333 0.93 17.66 -0.12
N VAL A 334 1.48 16.67 -0.84
CA VAL A 334 0.70 15.77 -1.72
C VAL A 334 -0.33 14.96 -0.94
N LEU A 335 0.05 14.42 0.24
CA LEU A 335 -0.89 13.70 1.12
C LEU A 335 -1.96 14.60 1.76
N ASN A 336 -1.76 15.92 1.75
CA ASN A 336 -2.77 16.90 2.17
C ASN A 336 -3.72 17.28 1.04
N GLU A 337 -3.32 17.09 -0.20
CA GLU A 337 -4.17 17.32 -1.36
C GLU A 337 -5.13 16.17 -1.61
N ASP A 338 -4.63 14.96 -1.74
CA ASP A 338 -5.39 13.78 -2.14
C ASP A 338 -5.18 12.60 -1.19
N PRO A 339 -6.22 11.78 -0.97
CA PRO A 339 -6.11 10.58 -0.17
C PRO A 339 -5.44 9.47 -1.00
N ILE A 340 -4.12 9.48 -1.07
CA ILE A 340 -3.32 8.47 -1.80
C ILE A 340 -3.06 7.27 -0.89
N SER A 341 -3.43 6.08 -1.35
CA SER A 341 -3.25 4.85 -0.57
C SER A 341 -1.80 4.35 -0.53
N GLY A 342 -0.95 4.82 -1.45
CA GLY A 342 0.44 4.41 -1.53
C GLY A 342 1.31 5.47 -2.19
N LEU A 343 1.72 6.48 -1.43
CA LEU A 343 2.63 7.53 -1.91
C LEU A 343 4.07 7.14 -1.59
N SER A 344 4.78 6.65 -2.56
CA SER A 344 6.16 6.18 -2.41
C SER A 344 7.18 7.30 -2.62
N PRO A 345 8.16 7.46 -1.73
CA PRO A 345 9.26 8.40 -1.95
C PRO A 345 10.17 7.99 -3.13
N GLY A 346 10.05 6.76 -3.62
CA GLY A 346 10.83 6.26 -4.74
C GLY A 346 12.30 6.05 -4.41
N ARG A 347 13.18 6.38 -5.35
CA ARG A 347 14.64 6.12 -5.26
C ARG A 347 15.39 7.28 -4.57
N VAL A 348 14.96 7.61 -3.35
CA VAL A 348 15.47 8.76 -2.57
C VAL A 348 16.99 8.74 -2.39
N GLY A 349 17.60 7.56 -2.23
CA GLY A 349 19.05 7.43 -2.11
C GLY A 349 19.80 8.00 -3.32
N GLN A 350 19.24 7.85 -4.53
CA GLN A 350 19.82 8.38 -5.75
C GLN A 350 19.49 9.87 -5.96
N VAL A 351 18.26 10.25 -5.59
CA VAL A 351 17.82 11.67 -5.66
C VAL A 351 18.64 12.56 -4.75
N LEU A 352 18.97 12.11 -3.56
CA LEU A 352 19.71 12.88 -2.55
C LEU A 352 21.23 12.70 -2.61
N PHE A 353 21.73 11.71 -3.34
CA PHE A 353 23.16 11.40 -3.42
C PHE A 353 24.03 12.60 -3.84
N PRO A 354 23.63 13.46 -4.81
CA PRO A 354 24.41 14.63 -5.18
C PRO A 354 24.67 15.60 -4.03
N TYR A 355 23.64 15.87 -3.22
CA TYR A 355 23.78 16.76 -2.05
C TYR A 355 24.57 16.09 -0.93
N TRP A 356 24.35 14.81 -0.68
CA TRP A 356 25.09 14.04 0.31
C TRP A 356 26.58 13.99 -0.01
N LYS A 357 26.95 13.65 -1.25
CA LYS A 357 28.32 13.60 -1.72
C LYS A 357 29.00 14.94 -1.54
N GLN A 358 28.33 16.02 -1.98
CA GLN A 358 28.83 17.38 -1.81
C GLN A 358 29.16 17.70 -0.36
N ASP A 359 28.23 17.42 0.56
CA ASP A 359 28.39 17.80 1.97
C ASP A 359 29.42 16.94 2.69
N MET A 360 29.55 15.66 2.30
CA MET A 360 30.62 14.77 2.79
C MET A 360 32.00 15.24 2.33
N GLU A 361 32.16 15.62 1.06
CA GLU A 361 33.42 16.11 0.50
C GLU A 361 33.84 17.45 1.10
N LYS A 362 32.89 18.30 1.46
CA LYS A 362 33.14 19.59 2.13
C LYS A 362 33.32 19.46 3.65
N GLY A 363 33.13 18.29 4.23
CA GLY A 363 33.19 18.08 5.68
C GLY A 363 32.05 18.75 6.44
N ILE A 364 30.98 19.14 5.76
CA ILE A 364 29.75 19.71 6.37
C ILE A 364 28.93 18.62 7.08
N LEU A 365 28.95 17.40 6.52
CA LEU A 365 28.18 16.26 7.00
C LEU A 365 29.12 15.13 7.41
N THR A 366 28.77 14.39 8.46
CA THR A 366 29.47 13.17 8.87
C THR A 366 28.60 11.94 8.60
N ARG A 367 29.22 10.77 8.63
CA ARG A 367 28.51 9.50 8.48
C ARG A 367 27.45 9.30 9.57
N GLU A 368 27.80 9.59 10.82
CA GLU A 368 26.92 9.48 11.99
C GLU A 368 25.72 10.42 11.87
N ARG A 369 25.97 11.68 11.46
CA ARG A 369 24.89 12.65 11.25
C ARG A 369 24.00 12.27 10.06
N THR A 370 24.56 11.66 9.03
CA THR A 370 23.77 11.10 7.91
C THR A 370 22.81 10.02 8.40
N ILE A 371 23.29 9.08 9.19
CA ILE A 371 22.46 8.00 9.76
C ILE A 371 21.36 8.59 10.63
N GLU A 372 21.67 9.51 11.53
CA GLU A 372 20.69 10.18 12.39
C GLU A 372 19.57 10.88 11.57
N LEU A 373 19.93 11.58 10.50
CA LEU A 373 18.95 12.22 9.60
C LEU A 373 18.07 11.21 8.86
N LEU A 374 18.66 10.10 8.41
CA LEU A 374 17.91 9.01 7.75
C LEU A 374 16.97 8.29 8.73
N GLU A 375 17.41 8.08 9.98
CA GLU A 375 16.56 7.55 11.04
C GLU A 375 15.41 8.50 11.37
N CYS A 376 15.68 9.82 11.47
CA CYS A 376 14.62 10.83 11.63
C CYS A 376 13.63 10.82 10.46
N MET A 377 14.11 10.65 9.23
CA MET A 377 13.23 10.48 8.06
C MET A 377 12.33 9.26 8.21
N ARG A 378 12.85 8.11 8.64
CA ARG A 378 12.05 6.91 8.88
C ARG A 378 10.97 7.14 9.93
N MET A 379 11.29 7.83 11.02
CA MET A 379 10.30 8.22 12.02
C MET A 379 9.21 9.12 11.43
N LYS A 380 9.57 10.10 10.60
CA LYS A 380 8.61 10.98 9.92
C LYS A 380 7.63 10.21 9.03
N PHE A 381 8.11 9.26 8.24
CA PHE A 381 7.24 8.40 7.44
C PHE A 381 6.35 7.49 8.31
N THR A 382 6.86 7.05 9.45
CA THR A 382 6.09 6.22 10.40
C THR A 382 4.98 7.03 11.11
N GLU A 383 5.15 8.34 11.30
CA GLU A 383 4.11 9.23 11.84
C GLU A 383 2.88 9.35 10.93
N LEU A 384 3.01 9.05 9.62
CA LEU A 384 1.91 9.18 8.68
C LEU A 384 0.87 8.08 8.89
N ASP A 385 -0.33 8.49 9.23
CA ASP A 385 -1.50 7.62 9.32
C ASP A 385 -2.48 7.92 8.18
N CYS A 386 -3.02 6.88 7.56
CA CYS A 386 -4.08 7.00 6.57
C CYS A 386 -5.42 7.12 7.26
N PHE A 387 -6.12 8.20 7.00
CA PHE A 387 -7.50 8.34 7.45
C PHE A 387 -8.44 7.67 6.43
N ALA A 388 -8.81 6.44 6.71
CA ALA A 388 -9.67 5.65 5.85
C ALA A 388 -10.73 4.94 6.68
N SER A 389 -11.79 4.45 6.03
CA SER A 389 -12.82 3.67 6.71
C SER A 389 -12.23 2.40 7.33
N MET A 390 -12.83 1.89 8.37
CA MET A 390 -12.31 0.71 9.08
C MET A 390 -12.49 -0.59 8.33
N GLY A 391 -13.44 -0.70 7.43
CA GLY A 391 -13.43 -1.82 6.50
C GLY A 391 -12.10 -1.87 5.76
N VAL A 392 -11.59 -0.71 5.35
CA VAL A 392 -10.28 -0.52 4.71
C VAL A 392 -9.14 -0.66 5.73
N VAL A 393 -9.20 0.00 6.88
CA VAL A 393 -8.12 0.01 7.89
C VAL A 393 -7.99 -1.35 8.59
N GLY A 394 -9.08 -1.92 9.08
CA GLY A 394 -9.05 -3.18 9.82
C GLY A 394 -8.74 -4.40 8.95
N GLY A 395 -9.22 -4.40 7.71
CA GLY A 395 -9.07 -5.51 6.78
C GLY A 395 -7.88 -5.41 5.84
N VAL A 396 -7.41 -4.20 5.50
CA VAL A 396 -6.46 -4.01 4.40
C VAL A 396 -5.27 -3.13 4.73
N LEU A 397 -5.48 -1.98 5.35
CA LEU A 397 -4.43 -0.96 5.46
C LEU A 397 -3.76 -0.90 6.83
N SER A 398 -4.42 -1.35 7.89
CA SER A 398 -3.93 -1.20 9.27
C SER A 398 -3.43 0.23 9.60
N GLY A 399 -3.96 1.25 8.90
CA GLY A 399 -3.51 2.65 8.98
C GLY A 399 -2.20 2.97 8.25
N ASN A 400 -1.61 2.01 7.56
CA ASN A 400 -0.36 2.18 6.83
C ASN A 400 -0.55 3.01 5.55
N THR A 401 0.40 3.88 5.23
CA THR A 401 0.40 4.73 4.03
C THR A 401 1.22 4.16 2.88
N PHE A 402 1.72 2.93 3.00
CA PHE A 402 2.47 2.19 1.98
C PHE A 402 3.56 3.01 1.28
N ASN A 403 4.36 3.73 2.06
CA ASN A 403 5.50 4.48 1.53
C ASN A 403 6.63 3.49 1.21
N ASN A 404 6.89 3.23 -0.07
CA ASN A 404 7.94 2.32 -0.51
C ASN A 404 9.17 3.10 -0.97
N LEU A 405 10.29 2.92 -0.28
CA LEU A 405 11.58 3.49 -0.64
C LEU A 405 12.37 2.42 -1.41
N CYS A 406 12.73 2.74 -2.65
CA CYS A 406 13.49 1.85 -3.52
C CYS A 406 14.98 2.15 -3.46
N ILE A 407 15.80 1.09 -3.46
CA ILE A 407 17.26 1.14 -3.51
C ILE A 407 17.80 0.21 -4.60
N GLY A 408 19.00 0.45 -5.09
CA GLY A 408 19.61 -0.34 -6.15
C GLY A 408 19.01 -0.04 -7.53
N GLY A 409 18.86 -1.08 -8.36
CA GLY A 409 18.46 -0.92 -9.75
C GLY A 409 19.59 -0.41 -10.64
N LEU A 410 19.24 0.12 -11.81
CA LEU A 410 20.21 0.65 -12.78
C LEU A 410 20.10 2.18 -12.86
N ASP A 411 21.23 2.81 -13.24
CA ASP A 411 21.27 4.21 -13.64
C ASP A 411 20.73 4.41 -15.07
N LYS A 412 20.77 5.62 -15.55
CA LYS A 412 20.33 5.99 -16.91
C LYS A 412 21.09 5.22 -17.99
N GLU A 413 22.39 5.06 -17.82
CA GLU A 413 23.30 4.39 -18.75
C GLU A 413 23.21 2.87 -18.67
N GLY A 414 22.58 2.34 -17.63
CA GLY A 414 22.41 0.89 -17.40
C GLY A 414 23.53 0.26 -16.59
N ASN A 415 24.25 1.03 -15.80
CA ASN A 415 25.16 0.54 -14.78
C ASN A 415 24.44 0.39 -13.44
N SER A 416 25.13 -0.18 -12.43
CA SER A 416 24.60 -0.21 -11.08
C SER A 416 24.32 1.21 -10.56
N ALA A 417 23.13 1.44 -10.04
CA ALA A 417 22.76 2.70 -9.41
C ALA A 417 22.98 2.69 -7.88
N ALA A 418 23.38 1.54 -7.31
CA ALA A 418 23.70 1.45 -5.89
C ALA A 418 24.87 2.39 -5.53
N ASN A 419 24.71 3.13 -4.44
CA ASN A 419 25.67 4.13 -3.98
C ASN A 419 25.86 4.07 -2.46
N GLU A 420 26.81 4.83 -1.94
CA GLU A 420 27.17 4.84 -0.53
C GLU A 420 26.02 5.33 0.37
N LEU A 421 25.21 6.28 -0.09
CA LEU A 421 24.05 6.75 0.66
C LEU A 421 22.99 5.64 0.82
N GLU A 422 22.80 4.80 -0.19
CA GLU A 422 21.88 3.66 -0.11
C GLU A 422 22.39 2.58 0.88
N MET A 423 23.70 2.42 1.03
CA MET A 423 24.27 1.60 2.11
C MET A 423 23.91 2.15 3.50
N LEU A 424 23.94 3.47 3.67
CA LEU A 424 23.53 4.13 4.92
C LEU A 424 22.02 4.07 5.14
N ILE A 425 21.21 4.07 4.07
CA ILE A 425 19.76 3.83 4.15
C ILE A 425 19.48 2.43 4.71
N LEU A 426 20.19 1.39 4.23
CA LEU A 426 20.08 0.04 4.80
C LEU A 426 20.51 0.00 6.27
N GLU A 427 21.59 0.69 6.63
CA GLU A 427 22.04 0.77 8.03
C GLU A 427 21.01 1.46 8.93
N SER A 428 20.46 2.60 8.49
CA SER A 428 19.41 3.31 9.22
C SER A 428 18.12 2.47 9.37
N ALA A 429 17.83 1.61 8.40
CA ALA A 429 16.70 0.69 8.48
C ALA A 429 16.95 -0.47 9.46
N MET A 430 18.20 -0.85 9.66
CA MET A 430 18.61 -1.86 10.65
C MET A 430 18.65 -1.30 12.07
N SER A 431 19.03 -0.05 12.25
CA SER A 431 19.09 0.60 13.57
C SER A 431 17.73 1.15 14.00
N CYS A 432 17.03 1.85 13.09
CA CYS A 432 15.67 2.37 13.30
C CYS A 432 14.66 1.48 12.58
N ASP A 433 14.36 0.35 13.17
CA ASP A 433 13.41 -0.64 12.66
C ASP A 433 11.97 -0.20 12.97
N VAL A 434 11.38 0.48 12.02
CA VAL A 434 10.00 0.99 12.05
C VAL A 434 9.27 0.61 10.75
N PRO A 435 7.92 0.56 10.73
CA PRO A 435 7.17 0.06 9.58
C PRO A 435 7.38 0.86 8.29
N GLN A 436 7.65 2.16 8.41
CA GLN A 436 7.72 3.08 7.27
C GLN A 436 9.02 3.92 7.25
N PRO A 437 9.51 4.28 6.06
CA PRO A 437 9.11 3.68 4.78
C PRO A 437 9.57 2.22 4.72
N THR A 438 8.77 1.40 4.09
CA THR A 438 9.23 0.05 3.75
C THR A 438 10.28 0.13 2.66
N LEU A 439 11.18 -0.85 2.60
CA LEU A 439 12.26 -0.88 1.60
C LEU A 439 12.01 -1.94 0.53
N SER A 440 12.36 -1.59 -0.71
CA SER A 440 12.47 -2.53 -1.81
C SER A 440 13.83 -2.42 -2.49
N LEU A 441 14.54 -3.53 -2.63
CA LEU A 441 15.79 -3.63 -3.34
C LEU A 441 15.49 -4.06 -4.77
N LEU A 442 15.73 -3.17 -5.72
CA LEU A 442 15.55 -3.39 -7.15
C LEU A 442 16.73 -4.21 -7.66
N TYR A 443 16.60 -5.53 -7.60
CA TYR A 443 17.68 -6.47 -7.94
C TYR A 443 18.02 -6.44 -9.43
N ASP A 444 19.29 -6.28 -9.71
CA ASP A 444 19.90 -6.49 -11.00
C ASP A 444 21.24 -7.24 -10.81
N GLU A 445 21.66 -8.02 -11.79
CA GLU A 445 22.93 -8.78 -11.71
C GLU A 445 24.17 -7.87 -11.69
N LYS A 446 24.02 -6.62 -12.10
CA LYS A 446 25.10 -5.61 -12.08
C LYS A 446 25.33 -4.97 -10.70
N LEU A 447 24.44 -5.23 -9.73
CA LEU A 447 24.61 -4.69 -8.38
C LEU A 447 25.81 -5.35 -7.68
N PRO A 448 26.62 -4.57 -6.93
CA PRO A 448 27.74 -5.10 -6.15
C PRO A 448 27.29 -6.16 -5.16
N GLU A 449 28.04 -7.25 -5.03
CA GLU A 449 27.72 -8.34 -4.08
C GLU A 449 27.66 -7.84 -2.63
N GLU A 450 28.52 -6.89 -2.27
CA GLU A 450 28.52 -6.27 -0.93
C GLU A 450 27.20 -5.55 -0.64
N PHE A 451 26.65 -4.82 -1.61
CA PHE A 451 25.34 -4.17 -1.50
C PHE A 451 24.22 -5.19 -1.32
N LEU A 452 24.24 -6.27 -2.10
CA LEU A 452 23.27 -7.35 -2.00
C LEU A 452 23.35 -8.07 -0.64
N LEU A 453 24.57 -8.34 -0.14
CA LEU A 453 24.77 -8.93 1.18
C LEU A 453 24.27 -8.01 2.30
N LYS A 454 24.47 -6.69 2.17
CA LYS A 454 23.90 -5.72 3.13
C LYS A 454 22.37 -5.75 3.12
N GLY A 455 21.76 -5.89 1.95
CA GLY A 455 20.32 -6.13 1.81
C GLY A 455 19.86 -7.39 2.54
N VAL A 456 20.61 -8.49 2.42
CA VAL A 456 20.35 -9.74 3.17
C VAL A 456 20.47 -9.52 4.69
N GLU A 457 21.50 -8.84 5.16
CA GLU A 457 21.66 -8.53 6.57
C GLU A 457 20.48 -7.72 7.12
N CYS A 458 19.98 -6.76 6.32
CA CYS A 458 18.77 -6.02 6.67
C CYS A 458 17.53 -6.93 6.71
N THR A 459 17.37 -7.88 5.77
CA THR A 459 16.25 -8.83 5.78
C THR A 459 16.27 -9.73 7.02
N LYS A 460 17.46 -10.14 7.48
CA LYS A 460 17.66 -11.04 8.62
C LYS A 460 17.19 -10.48 9.96
N ILE A 461 17.12 -9.16 10.13
CA ILE A 461 16.65 -8.57 11.39
C ILE A 461 15.15 -8.80 11.68
N GLY A 462 14.41 -9.39 10.74
CA GLY A 462 13.04 -9.81 10.93
C GLY A 462 11.98 -8.76 10.65
N THR A 463 12.35 -7.58 10.13
CA THR A 463 11.41 -6.51 9.77
C THR A 463 10.61 -6.80 8.49
N GLY A 464 11.00 -7.83 7.73
CA GLY A 464 10.40 -8.19 6.46
C GLY A 464 10.78 -7.28 5.28
N TYR A 465 11.75 -6.40 5.44
CA TYR A 465 12.31 -5.60 4.37
C TYR A 465 13.85 -5.69 4.34
N PRO A 466 14.50 -5.39 3.20
CA PRO A 466 13.90 -5.02 1.92
C PRO A 466 13.14 -6.18 1.27
N ALA A 467 12.08 -5.84 0.53
CA ALA A 467 11.54 -6.74 -0.48
C ALA A 467 12.52 -6.81 -1.66
N TRP A 468 12.64 -7.96 -2.30
CA TRP A 468 13.54 -8.18 -3.44
C TRP A 468 12.73 -8.17 -4.73
N VAL A 469 13.03 -7.24 -5.62
CA VAL A 469 12.24 -7.01 -6.84
C VAL A 469 13.13 -7.06 -8.06
N ASN A 470 12.72 -7.79 -9.06
CA ASN A 470 13.48 -8.03 -10.29
C ASN A 470 13.41 -6.84 -11.23
N ASN A 471 14.50 -6.11 -11.32
CA ASN A 471 14.62 -4.93 -12.18
C ASN A 471 14.33 -5.26 -13.66
N ARG A 472 14.82 -6.40 -14.16
CA ARG A 472 14.62 -6.82 -15.55
C ARG A 472 13.14 -7.05 -15.87
N VAL A 473 12.43 -7.80 -15.03
CA VAL A 473 11.01 -8.12 -15.25
C VAL A 473 10.14 -6.85 -15.21
N ALA A 474 10.44 -5.92 -14.30
CA ALA A 474 9.74 -4.64 -14.23
C ALA A 474 9.94 -3.80 -15.50
N MET A 475 11.17 -3.70 -16.00
CA MET A 475 11.46 -2.98 -17.24
C MET A 475 10.79 -3.64 -18.45
N GLU A 476 10.81 -4.97 -18.55
CA GLU A 476 10.11 -5.72 -19.61
C GLU A 476 8.61 -5.43 -19.59
N PHE A 477 7.97 -5.45 -18.40
CA PHE A 477 6.58 -5.07 -18.26
C PHE A 477 6.31 -3.64 -18.78
N LEU A 478 7.11 -2.66 -18.37
CA LEU A 478 6.94 -1.26 -18.77
C LEU A 478 7.09 -1.07 -20.28
N ILE A 479 8.15 -1.64 -20.88
CA ILE A 479 8.42 -1.53 -22.31
C ILE A 479 7.27 -2.15 -23.12
N ASN A 480 6.78 -3.32 -22.71
CA ASN A 480 5.67 -4.00 -23.39
C ASN A 480 4.38 -3.19 -23.32
N ASN A 481 4.06 -2.64 -22.15
CA ASN A 481 2.82 -1.92 -21.93
C ASN A 481 2.81 -0.48 -22.48
N PHE A 482 3.97 0.22 -22.47
CA PHE A 482 4.08 1.60 -22.94
C PHE A 482 4.79 1.74 -24.29
N LYS A 483 4.76 0.66 -25.09
CA LYS A 483 5.37 0.65 -26.42
C LYS A 483 4.76 1.68 -27.38
N LYS A 484 3.45 1.90 -27.30
CA LYS A 484 2.74 2.90 -28.14
C LYS A 484 3.14 4.33 -27.79
N GLU A 485 3.40 4.59 -26.53
CA GLU A 485 3.86 5.88 -26.01
C GLU A 485 5.37 6.09 -26.24
N GLY A 486 6.04 5.09 -26.80
CA GLY A 486 7.44 5.17 -27.19
C GLY A 486 8.43 5.05 -26.03
N MET A 487 8.08 4.28 -24.98
CA MET A 487 8.97 4.06 -23.84
C MET A 487 10.25 3.36 -24.29
N ALA A 488 11.38 4.04 -24.11
CA ALA A 488 12.71 3.51 -24.38
C ALA A 488 13.25 2.72 -23.17
N LEU A 489 14.19 1.80 -23.43
CA LEU A 489 14.87 1.04 -22.36
C LEU A 489 15.54 1.96 -21.33
N GLU A 490 16.17 3.05 -21.77
CA GLU A 490 16.77 4.06 -20.91
C GLU A 490 15.74 4.63 -19.93
N GLU A 491 14.57 4.99 -20.42
CA GLU A 491 13.48 5.55 -19.62
C GLU A 491 12.87 4.51 -18.67
N ALA A 492 12.68 3.28 -19.13
CA ALA A 492 12.23 2.20 -18.29
C ALA A 492 13.13 1.93 -17.09
N ARG A 493 14.43 2.25 -17.15
CA ARG A 493 15.36 2.12 -16.00
C ARG A 493 15.04 3.09 -14.85
N ALA A 494 14.29 4.17 -15.09
CA ALA A 494 13.91 5.15 -14.07
C ALA A 494 12.73 4.67 -13.18
N TRP A 495 12.21 3.49 -13.40
CA TRP A 495 11.07 2.95 -12.67
C TRP A 495 11.30 2.84 -11.16
N ALA A 496 10.21 2.85 -10.42
CA ALA A 496 10.19 2.55 -9.00
C ALA A 496 8.87 1.90 -8.61
N ILE A 497 8.74 1.48 -7.36
CA ILE A 497 7.50 0.92 -6.83
C ILE A 497 6.62 2.03 -6.27
N GLY A 498 5.40 2.11 -6.77
CA GLY A 498 4.31 2.89 -6.18
C GLY A 498 3.52 2.02 -5.21
N GLY A 499 3.41 2.45 -3.95
CA GLY A 499 2.67 1.70 -2.94
C GLY A 499 3.35 0.38 -2.54
N CYS A 500 2.62 -0.73 -2.63
CA CYS A 500 3.09 -2.03 -2.17
C CYS A 500 4.12 -2.66 -3.11
N LEU A 501 3.75 -2.83 -4.39
CA LEU A 501 4.53 -3.55 -5.42
C LEU A 501 4.24 -3.07 -6.84
N GLU A 502 3.46 -2.05 -7.04
CA GLU A 502 3.01 -1.61 -8.34
C GLU A 502 4.18 -0.98 -9.12
N THR A 503 4.53 -1.61 -10.25
CA THR A 503 5.55 -1.08 -11.17
C THR A 503 5.09 0.24 -11.75
N SER A 504 5.79 1.33 -11.40
CA SER A 504 5.46 2.69 -11.80
C SER A 504 6.47 3.22 -12.81
N PRO A 505 6.03 3.82 -13.93
CA PRO A 505 6.94 4.46 -14.87
C PRO A 505 7.62 5.68 -14.24
N GLY A 506 8.88 5.87 -14.57
CA GLY A 506 9.69 7.01 -14.12
C GLY A 506 10.27 7.79 -15.28
N SER A 507 10.93 8.89 -14.95
CA SER A 507 11.71 9.70 -15.88
C SER A 507 13.04 10.10 -15.26
N TRP A 508 14.04 10.32 -16.11
CA TRP A 508 15.31 10.90 -15.71
C TRP A 508 15.29 12.40 -15.85
N MET A 509 15.62 13.12 -14.78
CA MET A 509 15.62 14.58 -14.75
C MET A 509 17.02 15.11 -14.42
N PRO A 510 17.52 16.15 -15.16
CA PRO A 510 18.84 16.71 -14.94
C PRO A 510 18.85 17.67 -13.73
N LEU A 511 19.46 17.24 -12.64
CA LEU A 511 19.59 18.03 -11.41
C LEU A 511 20.99 18.65 -11.33
N GLU A 512 21.04 19.97 -11.20
CA GLU A 512 22.29 20.71 -11.05
C GLU A 512 22.64 20.91 -9.56
N VAL A 513 23.73 20.30 -9.11
CA VAL A 513 24.25 20.47 -7.75
C VAL A 513 25.74 20.85 -7.84
N ASN A 514 26.09 21.99 -7.27
CA ASN A 514 27.49 22.48 -7.23
C ASN A 514 28.18 22.56 -8.59
N GLY A 515 27.43 22.84 -9.67
CA GLY A 515 27.94 22.96 -11.04
C GLY A 515 28.13 21.64 -11.79
N GLU A 516 27.75 20.53 -11.18
CA GLU A 516 27.68 19.21 -11.83
C GLU A 516 26.23 18.82 -12.12
N THR A 517 25.99 18.19 -13.28
CA THR A 517 24.68 17.66 -13.67
C THR A 517 24.57 16.19 -13.31
N TYR A 518 23.54 15.86 -12.54
CA TYR A 518 23.16 14.49 -12.17
C TYR A 518 21.81 14.13 -12.77
N PHE A 519 21.68 12.95 -13.35
CA PHE A 519 20.38 12.45 -13.78
C PHE A 519 19.71 11.70 -12.63
N ILE A 520 18.65 12.29 -12.06
CA ILE A 520 17.89 11.70 -10.95
C ILE A 520 16.60 11.06 -11.45
N PRO A 521 16.19 9.89 -10.90
CA PRO A 521 14.93 9.26 -11.25
C PRO A 521 13.77 9.87 -10.45
N GLY A 522 12.60 9.94 -11.04
CA GLY A 522 11.37 10.35 -10.36
C GLY A 522 10.13 9.81 -11.08
N GLY A 523 9.02 9.63 -10.36
CA GLY A 523 7.77 9.15 -10.94
C GLY A 523 7.24 10.08 -12.03
N SER A 524 6.87 9.53 -13.18
CA SER A 524 6.34 10.29 -14.32
C SER A 524 4.83 10.15 -14.48
N ALA A 525 4.23 9.12 -13.89
CA ALA A 525 2.80 8.86 -13.93
C ALA A 525 2.36 8.04 -12.71
N PRO A 526 1.06 7.98 -12.39
CA PRO A 526 0.54 7.03 -11.41
C PRO A 526 0.87 5.58 -11.78
N ALA A 527 1.21 4.77 -10.79
CA ALA A 527 1.30 3.32 -10.96
C ALA A 527 -0.10 2.72 -11.11
N THR A 528 -1.04 3.24 -10.34
CA THR A 528 -2.48 3.06 -10.50
C THR A 528 -3.15 4.37 -10.15
N SER A 529 -4.15 4.79 -10.91
CA SER A 529 -5.07 5.84 -10.46
C SER A 529 -6.39 5.20 -10.06
N VAL A 530 -7.45 5.73 -10.17
CA VAL A 530 -8.81 5.35 -9.78
C VAL A 530 -9.05 3.83 -9.68
N GLY A 531 -9.51 3.38 -8.53
CA GLY A 531 -10.14 2.07 -8.39
C GLY A 531 -9.18 0.89 -8.21
N VAL A 532 -8.82 0.65 -7.00
CA VAL A 532 -8.26 -0.63 -6.58
C VAL A 532 -9.42 -1.59 -6.37
N HIS A 533 -9.57 -2.56 -7.25
CA HIS A 533 -10.62 -3.56 -7.15
C HIS A 533 -9.99 -4.90 -6.85
N PHE A 534 -10.14 -5.37 -5.63
CA PHE A 534 -9.75 -6.74 -5.28
C PHE A 534 -10.89 -7.67 -5.64
N ILE A 535 -10.74 -8.45 -6.72
CA ILE A 535 -11.75 -9.41 -7.17
C ILE A 535 -11.42 -10.78 -6.59
N SER A 536 -12.33 -11.34 -5.80
CA SER A 536 -12.21 -12.67 -5.19
C SER A 536 -12.47 -13.76 -6.20
N LEU A 537 -11.43 -14.41 -6.70
CA LEU A 537 -11.55 -15.51 -7.66
C LEU A 537 -12.27 -16.74 -7.09
N PRO A 538 -12.03 -17.16 -5.82
CA PRO A 538 -12.82 -18.23 -5.23
C PRO A 538 -14.30 -17.92 -5.10
N LYS A 539 -14.66 -16.63 -4.90
CA LYS A 539 -16.06 -16.21 -4.82
C LYS A 539 -16.74 -16.22 -6.19
N VAL A 540 -16.02 -15.89 -7.26
CA VAL A 540 -16.50 -16.05 -8.64
C VAL A 540 -16.73 -17.55 -8.94
N LEU A 541 -15.80 -18.42 -8.54
CA LEU A 541 -15.98 -19.88 -8.72
C LEU A 541 -17.16 -20.41 -7.89
N GLU A 542 -17.36 -19.89 -6.67
CA GLU A 542 -18.56 -20.18 -5.86
C GLU A 542 -19.84 -19.87 -6.65
N ALA A 543 -19.92 -18.66 -7.22
CA ALA A 543 -21.08 -18.28 -8.03
C ALA A 543 -21.29 -19.19 -9.26
N VAL A 544 -20.22 -19.67 -9.90
CA VAL A 544 -20.31 -20.68 -10.98
C VAL A 544 -20.98 -21.96 -10.51
N LEU A 545 -20.53 -22.51 -9.37
CA LEU A 545 -21.07 -23.75 -8.83
C LEU A 545 -22.55 -23.61 -8.42
N TYR A 546 -23.03 -22.43 -8.12
CA TYR A 546 -24.39 -22.14 -7.66
C TYR A 546 -25.22 -21.32 -8.66
N ASP A 547 -24.94 -21.47 -9.96
CA ASP A 547 -25.73 -20.88 -11.06
C ASP A 547 -25.93 -19.35 -10.93
N GLY A 548 -24.88 -18.63 -10.56
CA GLY A 548 -24.87 -17.19 -10.40
C GLY A 548 -25.38 -16.67 -9.04
N LEU A 549 -25.68 -17.57 -8.09
CA LEU A 549 -26.13 -17.19 -6.74
C LEU A 549 -24.95 -17.03 -5.78
N ASP A 550 -24.98 -15.98 -4.97
CA ASP A 550 -24.20 -15.91 -3.73
C ASP A 550 -24.96 -16.63 -2.61
N LYS A 551 -24.43 -17.74 -2.15
CA LYS A 551 -25.09 -18.59 -1.15
C LYS A 551 -25.23 -17.91 0.21
N ARG A 552 -24.30 -17.02 0.58
CA ARG A 552 -24.31 -16.29 1.85
C ARG A 552 -25.47 -15.32 1.93
N THR A 553 -25.75 -14.57 0.86
CA THR A 553 -26.84 -13.58 0.82
C THR A 553 -28.13 -14.12 0.21
N GLY A 554 -28.06 -15.26 -0.49
CA GLY A 554 -29.19 -15.81 -1.26
C GLY A 554 -29.54 -15.01 -2.51
N ARG A 555 -28.71 -14.03 -2.89
CA ARG A 555 -28.95 -13.11 -4.00
C ARG A 555 -28.32 -13.63 -5.29
N ARG A 556 -28.96 -13.30 -6.41
CA ARG A 556 -28.41 -13.58 -7.74
C ARG A 556 -27.47 -12.44 -8.12
N VAL A 557 -26.18 -12.78 -8.26
CA VAL A 557 -25.11 -11.83 -8.64
C VAL A 557 -24.89 -11.82 -10.14
N TYR A 558 -24.88 -13.01 -10.76
CA TYR A 558 -24.69 -13.15 -12.19
C TYR A 558 -25.94 -13.78 -12.85
N PRO A 559 -26.13 -13.55 -14.14
CA PRO A 559 -27.15 -14.29 -14.90
C PRO A 559 -27.01 -15.80 -14.69
N ALA A 560 -28.11 -16.50 -14.56
CA ALA A 560 -28.10 -17.95 -14.50
C ALA A 560 -27.47 -18.53 -15.78
N HIS A 561 -26.48 -19.41 -15.65
CA HIS A 561 -25.91 -20.10 -16.81
C HIS A 561 -26.79 -21.28 -17.26
N GLY A 562 -27.62 -21.86 -16.38
CA GLY A 562 -28.57 -22.92 -16.69
C GLY A 562 -27.94 -24.25 -17.09
N LEU A 563 -26.63 -24.43 -16.90
CA LEU A 563 -25.88 -25.63 -17.24
C LEU A 563 -25.85 -26.60 -16.07
N LYS A 564 -25.79 -27.90 -16.36
CA LYS A 564 -25.59 -28.93 -15.33
C LYS A 564 -24.15 -29.08 -14.88
N LEU A 565 -23.22 -28.40 -15.58
CA LEU A 565 -21.76 -28.47 -15.36
C LEU A 565 -21.27 -29.95 -15.43
N GLU A 566 -21.44 -30.57 -16.58
CA GLU A 566 -21.09 -31.99 -16.82
C GLU A 566 -19.63 -32.21 -17.18
N SER A 567 -18.88 -31.12 -17.42
CA SER A 567 -17.44 -31.15 -17.74
C SER A 567 -16.66 -30.02 -17.02
N TYR A 568 -15.34 -30.24 -16.90
CA TYR A 568 -14.41 -29.21 -16.42
C TYR A 568 -14.44 -27.95 -17.32
N ASP A 569 -14.52 -28.17 -18.67
CA ASP A 569 -14.50 -27.07 -19.63
C ASP A 569 -15.73 -26.19 -19.53
N GLU A 570 -16.90 -26.74 -19.16
CA GLU A 570 -18.09 -25.92 -18.85
C GLU A 570 -17.85 -25.02 -17.62
N ILE A 571 -17.31 -25.56 -16.52
CA ILE A 571 -16.99 -24.79 -15.33
C ILE A 571 -16.00 -23.67 -15.66
N TRP A 572 -14.96 -24.00 -16.40
CA TRP A 572 -13.92 -23.03 -16.77
C TRP A 572 -14.46 -21.93 -17.70
N THR A 573 -15.34 -22.29 -18.63
CA THR A 573 -15.98 -21.34 -19.55
C THR A 573 -16.92 -20.39 -18.80
N VAL A 574 -17.77 -20.90 -17.92
CA VAL A 574 -18.67 -20.06 -17.12
C VAL A 574 -17.87 -19.15 -16.18
N PHE A 575 -16.80 -19.66 -15.56
CA PHE A 575 -15.91 -18.88 -14.73
C PHE A 575 -15.33 -17.67 -15.49
N LYS A 576 -14.78 -17.93 -16.69
CA LYS A 576 -14.24 -16.86 -17.55
C LYS A 576 -15.31 -15.82 -17.90
N ASN A 577 -16.53 -16.26 -18.22
CA ASN A 577 -17.63 -15.35 -18.56
C ASN A 577 -18.04 -14.48 -17.38
N TYR A 578 -18.18 -15.05 -16.17
CA TYR A 578 -18.54 -14.29 -14.97
C TYR A 578 -17.44 -13.31 -14.56
N PHE A 579 -16.19 -13.76 -14.61
CA PHE A 579 -15.05 -12.89 -14.32
C PHE A 579 -14.94 -11.73 -15.34
N SER A 580 -15.12 -12.02 -16.65
CA SER A 580 -15.11 -10.99 -17.70
C SER A 580 -16.22 -9.97 -17.50
N LEU A 581 -17.43 -10.41 -17.15
CA LEU A 581 -18.54 -9.50 -16.82
C LEU A 581 -18.24 -8.63 -15.61
N THR A 582 -17.59 -9.20 -14.59
CA THR A 582 -17.14 -8.44 -13.42
C THR A 582 -16.18 -7.32 -13.83
N VAL A 583 -15.15 -7.65 -14.62
CA VAL A 583 -14.16 -6.67 -15.09
C VAL A 583 -14.80 -5.62 -15.98
N GLU A 584 -15.72 -6.00 -16.86
CA GLU A 584 -16.44 -5.07 -17.74
C GLU A 584 -17.20 -4.02 -16.95
N VAL A 585 -18.03 -4.44 -16.02
CA VAL A 585 -18.86 -3.53 -15.21
C VAL A 585 -17.99 -2.62 -14.34
N LEU A 586 -16.95 -3.16 -13.72
CA LEU A 586 -16.02 -2.37 -12.91
C LEU A 586 -15.22 -1.37 -13.76
N THR A 587 -14.83 -1.73 -14.97
CA THR A 587 -14.14 -0.81 -15.89
C THR A 587 -15.02 0.38 -16.25
N LEU A 588 -16.28 0.13 -16.58
CA LEU A 588 -17.22 1.21 -16.92
C LEU A 588 -17.44 2.18 -15.76
N THR A 589 -17.61 1.66 -14.56
CA THR A 589 -17.76 2.50 -13.37
C THR A 589 -16.48 3.25 -13.03
N ASN A 590 -15.31 2.62 -13.17
CA ASN A 590 -14.02 3.30 -12.99
C ASN A 590 -13.81 4.46 -13.94
N ASN A 591 -14.20 4.31 -15.18
CA ASN A 591 -14.10 5.40 -16.16
C ASN A 591 -14.92 6.61 -15.72
N ILE A 592 -16.11 6.39 -15.16
CA ILE A 592 -16.93 7.46 -14.59
C ILE A 592 -16.24 8.09 -13.38
N GLN A 593 -15.73 7.27 -12.46
CA GLN A 593 -15.01 7.74 -11.27
C GLN A 593 -13.84 8.66 -11.65
N HIS A 594 -13.05 8.25 -12.63
CA HIS A 594 -11.92 9.03 -13.12
C HIS A 594 -12.35 10.34 -13.75
N ASP A 595 -13.38 10.31 -14.62
CA ASP A 595 -13.91 11.50 -15.27
C ASP A 595 -14.44 12.51 -14.25
N ILE A 596 -15.18 12.04 -13.25
CA ILE A 596 -15.72 12.89 -12.17
C ILE A 596 -14.60 13.45 -11.29
N TRP A 597 -13.61 12.64 -10.92
CA TRP A 597 -12.46 13.14 -10.18
C TRP A 597 -11.77 14.28 -10.92
N GLY A 598 -11.42 14.09 -12.20
CA GLY A 598 -10.78 15.12 -13.01
C GLY A 598 -11.61 16.40 -13.18
N LYS A 599 -12.93 16.31 -13.17
CA LYS A 599 -13.84 17.46 -13.30
C LYS A 599 -14.14 18.19 -11.99
N VAL A 600 -14.24 17.44 -10.89
CA VAL A 600 -14.71 18.00 -9.62
C VAL A 600 -13.55 18.36 -8.70
N SER A 601 -12.50 17.51 -8.68
CA SER A 601 -11.38 17.64 -7.74
C SER A 601 -10.03 17.40 -8.45
N PRO A 602 -9.69 18.16 -9.51
CA PRO A 602 -8.45 17.99 -10.26
C PRO A 602 -7.22 18.19 -9.36
N SER A 603 -6.19 17.35 -9.53
CA SER A 603 -4.98 17.40 -8.72
C SER A 603 -4.07 18.56 -9.13
N VAL A 604 -3.53 19.30 -8.18
CA VAL A 604 -2.69 20.49 -8.40
C VAL A 604 -1.22 20.21 -8.00
N ILE A 605 -0.99 19.77 -6.75
CA ILE A 605 0.37 19.59 -6.20
C ILE A 605 1.06 18.42 -6.89
N ASN A 606 0.39 17.27 -6.93
CA ASN A 606 0.97 16.09 -7.54
C ASN A 606 1.21 16.31 -9.05
N SER A 607 0.29 16.99 -9.73
CA SER A 607 0.45 17.34 -11.15
C SER A 607 1.64 18.28 -11.38
N MET A 608 1.83 19.28 -10.53
CA MET A 608 3.00 20.18 -10.62
C MET A 608 4.33 19.41 -10.50
N LEU A 609 4.37 18.33 -9.75
CA LEU A 609 5.56 17.50 -9.58
C LEU A 609 5.84 16.57 -10.78
N LYS A 610 4.85 16.31 -11.64
CA LYS A 610 5.05 15.49 -12.83
C LYS A 610 5.56 16.35 -14.00
N PRO A 611 6.73 16.01 -14.58
CA PRO A 611 7.33 16.82 -15.65
C PRO A 611 6.39 17.07 -16.82
N ASP A 612 5.72 16.04 -17.31
CA ASP A 612 4.81 16.15 -18.45
C ASP A 612 3.63 17.10 -18.14
N CYS A 613 3.03 16.98 -16.94
CA CYS A 613 1.89 17.80 -16.53
C CYS A 613 2.25 19.28 -16.49
N LEU A 614 3.40 19.63 -15.90
CA LEU A 614 3.87 21.01 -15.84
C LEU A 614 4.24 21.55 -17.23
N GLU A 615 4.80 20.71 -18.10
CA GLU A 615 5.15 21.09 -19.48
C GLU A 615 3.91 21.37 -20.34
N VAL A 616 2.92 20.46 -20.31
CA VAL A 616 1.71 20.60 -21.14
C VAL A 616 0.66 21.52 -20.52
N GLY A 617 0.76 21.84 -19.23
CA GLY A 617 -0.19 22.68 -18.52
C GLY A 617 -1.53 22.00 -18.25
N LYS A 618 -1.48 20.70 -17.90
CA LYS A 618 -2.64 19.87 -17.59
C LYS A 618 -2.39 19.04 -16.33
N ASP A 619 -3.43 18.88 -15.55
CA ASP A 619 -3.33 18.03 -14.36
C ASP A 619 -3.38 16.53 -14.71
N ILE A 620 -2.90 15.71 -13.78
CA ILE A 620 -2.73 14.27 -13.92
C ILE A 620 -4.06 13.54 -14.10
N SER A 621 -5.14 14.06 -13.49
CA SER A 621 -6.48 13.50 -13.60
C SER A 621 -7.16 13.77 -14.94
N ASN A 622 -6.58 14.66 -15.75
CA ASN A 622 -7.06 15.07 -17.08
C ASN A 622 -6.06 14.78 -18.20
N LYS A 623 -5.33 13.67 -18.10
CA LYS A 623 -4.36 13.24 -19.10
C LYS A 623 -3.16 14.19 -19.25
N GLY A 624 -2.67 14.75 -18.17
CA GLY A 624 -1.45 15.58 -18.17
C GLY A 624 -0.16 14.80 -18.31
N SER A 625 -0.12 13.55 -17.91
CA SER A 625 1.05 12.67 -18.02
C SER A 625 1.07 11.95 -19.38
N ARG A 626 2.27 11.62 -19.88
CA ARG A 626 2.47 10.82 -21.09
C ARG A 626 2.04 9.37 -20.89
N TYR A 627 2.30 8.80 -19.72
CA TYR A 627 1.96 7.44 -19.35
C TYR A 627 0.71 7.43 -18.48
N ASN A 628 -0.47 7.40 -19.09
CA ASN A 628 -1.76 7.49 -18.38
C ASN A 628 -2.48 6.16 -18.20
N ARG A 629 -1.79 5.02 -18.31
CA ARG A 629 -2.41 3.73 -18.02
C ARG A 629 -2.65 3.60 -16.52
N THR A 630 -3.80 4.04 -16.12
CA THR A 630 -4.14 4.31 -14.74
C THR A 630 -4.95 3.20 -14.08
N PHE A 631 -5.41 2.22 -14.88
CA PHE A 631 -6.26 1.15 -14.40
C PHE A 631 -5.56 -0.20 -14.45
N ASN A 632 -5.66 -0.92 -13.35
CA ASN A 632 -5.31 -2.32 -13.28
C ASN A 632 -6.50 -3.13 -12.74
N VAL A 633 -6.51 -4.42 -13.05
CA VAL A 633 -7.46 -5.38 -12.50
C VAL A 633 -6.76 -6.14 -11.38
N GLU A 634 -7.10 -5.86 -10.14
CA GLU A 634 -6.53 -6.51 -8.97
C GLU A 634 -7.35 -7.72 -8.55
N ILE A 635 -6.67 -8.83 -8.22
CA ILE A 635 -7.28 -10.10 -7.88
C ILE A 635 -6.81 -10.65 -6.53
N CYS A 636 -7.64 -11.49 -5.92
CA CYS A 636 -7.33 -12.21 -4.68
C CYS A 636 -7.72 -13.69 -4.80
N GLY A 637 -6.91 -14.57 -4.22
CA GLY A 637 -7.20 -16.01 -4.14
C GLY A 637 -6.91 -16.82 -5.40
N GLY A 638 -5.97 -16.36 -6.26
CA GLY A 638 -5.59 -17.07 -7.49
C GLY A 638 -5.10 -18.51 -7.25
N VAL A 639 -4.31 -18.72 -6.22
CA VAL A 639 -3.83 -20.04 -5.83
C VAL A 639 -4.97 -20.95 -5.35
N ASN A 640 -5.92 -20.43 -4.56
CA ASN A 640 -7.09 -21.19 -4.15
C ASN A 640 -8.01 -21.54 -5.33
N LEU A 641 -8.14 -20.63 -6.31
CA LEU A 641 -8.85 -20.93 -7.56
C LEU A 641 -8.26 -22.15 -8.25
N VAL A 642 -6.96 -22.14 -8.56
CA VAL A 642 -6.35 -23.23 -9.33
C VAL A 642 -6.26 -24.54 -8.55
N ASN A 643 -6.04 -24.49 -7.24
CA ASN A 643 -6.11 -25.66 -6.37
C ASN A 643 -7.53 -26.27 -6.38
N SER A 644 -8.57 -25.45 -6.36
CA SER A 644 -9.97 -25.87 -6.45
C SER A 644 -10.29 -26.47 -7.82
N LEU A 645 -9.85 -25.82 -8.89
CA LEU A 645 -10.00 -26.32 -10.26
C LEU A 645 -9.27 -27.67 -10.46
N ALA A 646 -8.05 -27.81 -9.92
CA ALA A 646 -7.30 -29.07 -9.96
C ALA A 646 -8.05 -30.20 -9.22
N SER A 647 -8.60 -29.90 -8.05
CA SER A 647 -9.39 -30.84 -7.25
C SER A 647 -10.68 -31.26 -7.98
N ILE A 648 -11.42 -30.32 -8.54
CA ILE A 648 -12.64 -30.58 -9.30
C ILE A 648 -12.30 -31.41 -10.55
N LYS A 649 -11.34 -30.98 -11.35
CA LYS A 649 -10.93 -31.65 -12.58
C LYS A 649 -10.55 -33.10 -12.31
N LYS A 650 -9.67 -33.32 -11.33
CA LYS A 650 -9.16 -34.65 -11.00
C LYS A 650 -10.21 -35.55 -10.34
N ASN A 651 -10.81 -35.08 -9.25
CA ASN A 651 -11.65 -35.95 -8.41
C ASN A 651 -13.07 -36.15 -8.97
N VAL A 652 -13.67 -35.10 -9.61
CA VAL A 652 -15.03 -35.18 -10.14
C VAL A 652 -15.06 -35.73 -11.56
N PHE A 653 -14.24 -35.19 -12.48
CA PHE A 653 -14.36 -35.49 -13.91
C PHE A 653 -13.44 -36.60 -14.38
N GLU A 654 -12.17 -36.64 -13.99
CA GLU A 654 -11.19 -37.62 -14.44
C GLU A 654 -11.32 -38.93 -13.65
N GLU A 655 -11.15 -38.90 -12.35
CA GLU A 655 -11.14 -40.09 -11.48
C GLU A 655 -12.51 -40.48 -10.94
N LYS A 656 -13.51 -39.59 -11.03
CA LYS A 656 -14.91 -39.81 -10.64
C LYS A 656 -15.08 -40.38 -9.22
N LYS A 657 -14.28 -39.82 -8.27
CA LYS A 657 -14.28 -40.28 -6.86
C LYS A 657 -15.52 -39.85 -6.12
N PHE A 658 -16.11 -38.75 -6.54
CA PHE A 658 -17.40 -38.22 -6.10
C PHE A 658 -17.97 -37.30 -7.20
N SER A 659 -19.29 -37.10 -7.17
CA SER A 659 -19.99 -36.25 -8.14
C SER A 659 -19.86 -34.76 -7.74
N LEU A 660 -20.10 -33.84 -8.69
CA LEU A 660 -20.16 -32.42 -8.43
C LEU A 660 -21.26 -32.09 -7.39
N THR A 661 -22.38 -32.84 -7.40
CA THR A 661 -23.47 -32.67 -6.41
C THR A 661 -23.00 -33.02 -5.00
N GLU A 662 -22.27 -34.13 -4.85
CA GLU A 662 -21.70 -34.50 -3.54
C GLU A 662 -20.66 -33.50 -3.07
N LEU A 663 -19.82 -32.97 -3.96
CA LEU A 663 -18.86 -31.89 -3.62
C LEU A 663 -19.59 -30.64 -3.13
N LYS A 664 -20.63 -30.20 -3.84
CA LYS A 664 -21.45 -29.04 -3.42
C LYS A 664 -22.09 -29.25 -2.04
N ALA A 665 -22.62 -30.45 -1.78
CA ALA A 665 -23.16 -30.77 -0.47
C ALA A 665 -22.10 -30.78 0.64
N ALA A 666 -20.89 -31.25 0.34
CA ALA A 666 -19.76 -31.20 1.28
C ALA A 666 -19.30 -29.75 1.55
N ILE A 667 -19.28 -28.88 0.53
CA ILE A 667 -18.98 -27.46 0.64
C ILE A 667 -20.05 -26.75 1.49
N ASP A 668 -21.32 -27.00 1.23
CA ASP A 668 -22.46 -26.44 2.00
C ASP A 668 -22.40 -26.86 3.47
N ALA A 669 -21.94 -28.07 3.76
CA ALA A 669 -21.72 -28.59 5.12
C ALA A 669 -20.37 -28.16 5.73
N ASN A 670 -19.58 -27.30 5.06
CA ASN A 670 -18.24 -26.95 5.47
C ASN A 670 -17.37 -28.18 5.82
N PHE A 671 -17.47 -29.23 5.03
CA PHE A 671 -16.82 -30.52 5.26
C PHE A 671 -17.02 -31.10 6.68
N GLY A 672 -18.11 -30.69 7.37
CA GLY A 672 -18.42 -31.12 8.73
C GLY A 672 -17.68 -30.37 9.85
N TYR A 673 -17.20 -29.17 9.57
CA TYR A 673 -16.62 -28.27 10.58
C TYR A 673 -17.53 -27.06 10.84
N LEU A 674 -17.40 -26.46 12.01
CA LEU A 674 -17.93 -25.13 12.25
C LEU A 674 -17.12 -24.12 11.46
N SER A 675 -17.75 -23.08 10.96
CA SER A 675 -17.06 -22.01 10.24
C SER A 675 -16.21 -21.15 11.19
N ALA A 676 -15.22 -20.46 10.65
CA ALA A 676 -14.41 -19.54 11.42
C ALA A 676 -15.27 -18.40 12.05
N LEU A 677 -16.33 -18.00 11.39
CA LEU A 677 -17.26 -17.00 11.92
C LEU A 677 -18.08 -17.50 13.11
N GLU A 678 -18.48 -18.78 13.12
CA GLU A 678 -19.24 -19.38 14.24
C GLU A 678 -18.35 -19.61 15.47
N THR A 679 -17.08 -19.92 15.25
CA THR A 679 -16.14 -20.21 16.35
C THR A 679 -15.39 -18.98 16.85
N GLY A 680 -15.38 -17.88 16.09
CA GLY A 680 -14.52 -16.72 16.33
C GLY A 680 -13.02 -17.02 16.18
N SER A 681 -12.66 -18.21 15.65
CA SER A 681 -11.29 -18.63 15.43
C SER A 681 -10.99 -18.77 13.95
N PHE A 682 -10.03 -18.00 13.46
CA PHE A 682 -9.53 -18.04 12.09
C PHE A 682 -8.30 -18.96 11.94
N SER A 683 -7.93 -19.67 13.00
CA SER A 683 -6.81 -20.60 12.98
C SER A 683 -7.00 -21.66 11.89
N LEU A 684 -6.01 -21.83 11.03
CA LEU A 684 -6.01 -22.87 9.99
C LEU A 684 -5.69 -24.27 10.57
N THR A 685 -5.22 -24.35 11.80
CA THR A 685 -4.78 -25.60 12.44
C THR A 685 -5.71 -26.08 13.56
N GLU A 686 -6.52 -25.18 14.13
CA GLU A 686 -7.41 -25.45 15.26
C GLU A 686 -8.89 -25.29 14.85
N GLN A 687 -9.43 -26.32 14.20
CA GLN A 687 -10.79 -26.31 13.64
C GLN A 687 -11.74 -27.17 14.48
N VAL A 688 -12.94 -26.68 14.74
CA VAL A 688 -13.96 -27.39 15.54
C VAL A 688 -14.83 -28.26 14.64
N LYS A 689 -14.85 -29.57 14.93
CA LYS A 689 -15.65 -30.56 14.23
C LYS A 689 -17.10 -30.58 14.71
N THR A 690 -18.04 -30.73 13.78
CA THR A 690 -19.46 -30.99 14.07
C THR A 690 -19.73 -32.46 14.30
N LYS A 691 -20.97 -32.81 14.67
CA LYS A 691 -21.41 -34.20 14.83
C LYS A 691 -21.31 -34.97 13.51
N ASN A 692 -21.49 -34.30 12.37
CA ASN A 692 -21.52 -34.94 11.04
C ASN A 692 -20.16 -34.91 10.34
N TYR A 693 -19.06 -34.59 11.06
CA TYR A 693 -17.73 -34.54 10.48
C TYR A 693 -17.33 -35.81 9.72
N MET A 694 -17.70 -36.98 10.27
CA MET A 694 -17.33 -38.26 9.67
C MET A 694 -18.00 -38.51 8.32
N ASP A 695 -19.17 -37.93 8.06
CA ASP A 695 -19.91 -38.08 6.80
C ASP A 695 -19.15 -37.44 5.63
N TRP A 696 -18.37 -36.39 5.91
CA TRP A 696 -17.65 -35.60 4.93
C TRP A 696 -16.14 -35.86 4.88
N LEU A 697 -15.61 -36.64 5.81
CA LEU A 697 -14.18 -36.89 5.96
C LEU A 697 -13.52 -37.39 4.68
N LYS A 698 -14.17 -38.30 3.95
CA LYS A 698 -13.63 -38.86 2.72
C LYS A 698 -13.49 -37.82 1.63
N ILE A 699 -14.53 -37.02 1.38
CA ILE A 699 -14.50 -35.97 0.35
C ILE A 699 -13.50 -34.89 0.71
N HIS A 700 -13.50 -34.40 1.98
CA HIS A 700 -12.54 -33.41 2.47
C HIS A 700 -11.09 -33.89 2.27
N LYS A 701 -10.78 -35.13 2.65
CA LYS A 701 -9.45 -35.70 2.47
C LYS A 701 -9.04 -35.78 1.00
N LEU A 702 -9.94 -36.17 0.10
CA LEU A 702 -9.67 -36.19 -1.34
C LEU A 702 -9.43 -34.78 -1.91
N CYS A 703 -10.14 -33.77 -1.40
CA CYS A 703 -9.92 -32.36 -1.75
C CYS A 703 -8.55 -31.87 -1.26
N LEU A 704 -8.15 -32.22 -0.03
CA LEU A 704 -6.84 -31.89 0.53
C LEU A 704 -5.68 -32.58 -0.19
N ASP A 705 -5.86 -33.84 -0.58
CA ASP A 705 -4.85 -34.70 -1.24
C ASP A 705 -4.77 -34.45 -2.77
N ALA A 706 -5.66 -33.63 -3.36
CA ALA A 706 -5.56 -33.22 -4.75
C ALA A 706 -4.27 -32.43 -5.01
N PRO A 707 -3.76 -32.39 -6.26
CA PRO A 707 -2.57 -31.61 -6.60
C PRO A 707 -2.67 -30.16 -6.06
N LYS A 708 -1.58 -29.68 -5.47
CA LYS A 708 -1.51 -28.34 -4.87
C LYS A 708 -0.36 -27.53 -5.48
N TYR A 709 -0.66 -26.31 -5.82
CA TYR A 709 0.33 -25.32 -6.24
C TYR A 709 1.41 -25.11 -5.14
N GLY A 710 2.64 -24.87 -5.60
CA GLY A 710 3.80 -24.68 -4.72
C GLY A 710 4.65 -25.92 -4.52
N ASN A 711 4.36 -27.02 -5.24
CA ASN A 711 5.05 -28.31 -5.12
C ASN A 711 5.76 -28.79 -6.40
N ASP A 712 5.94 -27.92 -7.40
CA ASP A 712 6.47 -28.26 -8.73
C ASP A 712 5.64 -29.37 -9.40
N ASP A 713 4.33 -29.31 -9.23
CA ASP A 713 3.40 -30.28 -9.81
C ASP A 713 2.82 -29.72 -11.11
N LYS A 714 3.26 -30.28 -12.24
CA LYS A 714 2.86 -29.85 -13.58
C LYS A 714 1.34 -29.86 -13.80
N TYR A 715 0.60 -30.69 -13.08
CA TYR A 715 -0.86 -30.77 -13.21
C TYR A 715 -1.50 -29.44 -12.79
N VAL A 716 -1.19 -28.95 -11.61
CA VAL A 716 -1.78 -27.70 -11.09
C VAL A 716 -1.04 -26.46 -11.63
N ASP A 717 0.27 -26.54 -11.83
CA ASP A 717 1.07 -25.42 -12.35
C ASP A 717 0.67 -25.06 -13.79
N SER A 718 0.26 -26.06 -14.62
CA SER A 718 -0.27 -25.77 -15.96
C SER A 718 -1.61 -25.03 -15.93
N LEU A 719 -2.48 -25.33 -14.97
CA LEU A 719 -3.74 -24.60 -14.76
C LEU A 719 -3.47 -23.15 -14.29
N PHE A 720 -2.48 -22.98 -13.42
CA PHE A 720 -2.06 -21.64 -12.98
C PHE A 720 -1.50 -20.82 -14.14
N LYS A 721 -0.63 -21.42 -14.95
CA LYS A 721 -0.09 -20.80 -16.17
C LYS A 721 -1.19 -20.40 -17.16
N GLU A 722 -2.14 -21.31 -17.42
CA GLU A 722 -3.28 -21.05 -18.30
C GLU A 722 -4.11 -19.87 -17.80
N TRP A 723 -4.40 -19.83 -16.48
CA TRP A 723 -5.09 -18.72 -15.83
C TRP A 723 -4.35 -17.41 -16.04
N GLN A 724 -3.05 -17.37 -15.76
CA GLN A 724 -2.25 -16.14 -15.83
C GLN A 724 -2.19 -15.55 -17.24
N ILE A 725 -1.98 -16.41 -18.25
CA ILE A 725 -1.94 -15.99 -19.65
C ILE A 725 -3.32 -15.45 -20.08
N TRP A 726 -4.37 -16.19 -19.74
CA TRP A 726 -5.73 -15.77 -20.09
C TRP A 726 -6.11 -14.47 -19.39
N PHE A 727 -5.82 -14.34 -18.10
CA PHE A 727 -6.13 -13.14 -17.29
C PHE A 727 -5.44 -11.89 -17.84
N SER A 728 -4.16 -11.96 -18.11
CA SER A 728 -3.42 -10.85 -18.69
C SER A 728 -3.97 -10.44 -20.06
N SER A 729 -4.17 -11.40 -20.95
CA SER A 729 -4.73 -11.14 -22.29
C SER A 729 -6.16 -10.59 -22.24
N MET A 730 -6.98 -11.06 -21.30
CA MET A 730 -8.35 -10.58 -21.12
C MET A 730 -8.38 -9.12 -20.65
N CYS A 731 -7.50 -8.71 -19.73
CA CYS A 731 -7.43 -7.33 -19.26
C CYS A 731 -7.16 -6.33 -20.41
N GLU A 732 -6.34 -6.71 -21.38
CA GLU A 732 -6.02 -5.88 -22.55
C GLU A 732 -7.23 -5.55 -23.46
N ASN A 733 -8.34 -6.28 -23.34
CA ASN A 733 -9.56 -6.02 -24.11
C ASN A 733 -10.39 -4.86 -23.53
N TYR A 734 -10.15 -4.47 -22.30
CA TYR A 734 -10.86 -3.38 -21.63
C TYR A 734 -10.06 -2.09 -21.71
N ARG A 735 -10.78 -0.97 -21.76
CA ARG A 735 -10.20 0.34 -22.00
C ARG A 735 -10.51 1.35 -20.91
N SER A 736 -9.48 2.11 -20.53
CA SER A 736 -9.64 3.27 -19.66
C SER A 736 -10.42 4.39 -20.36
N LEU A 737 -10.73 5.44 -19.63
CA LEU A 737 -11.33 6.68 -20.15
C LEU A 737 -10.57 7.26 -21.35
N TYR A 738 -9.28 7.02 -21.45
CA TYR A 738 -8.39 7.55 -22.47
C TYR A 738 -8.04 6.54 -23.58
N ASP A 739 -8.84 5.49 -23.73
CA ASP A 739 -8.66 4.41 -24.70
C ASP A 739 -7.34 3.61 -24.52
N GLU A 740 -6.84 3.57 -23.30
CA GLU A 740 -5.64 2.79 -22.95
C GLU A 740 -6.03 1.40 -22.43
N PRO A 741 -5.32 0.33 -22.81
CA PRO A 741 -5.64 -1.00 -22.32
C PRO A 741 -5.37 -1.10 -20.81
N MET A 742 -6.19 -1.87 -20.12
CA MET A 742 -5.95 -2.24 -18.73
C MET A 742 -4.88 -3.34 -18.65
N TYR A 743 -4.27 -3.49 -17.48
CA TYR A 743 -3.35 -4.58 -17.22
C TYR A 743 -3.69 -5.33 -15.94
N SER A 744 -3.26 -6.58 -15.89
CA SER A 744 -3.42 -7.43 -14.72
C SER A 744 -2.50 -6.99 -13.58
N CYS A 745 -3.03 -7.03 -12.37
CA CYS A 745 -2.29 -6.75 -11.14
C CYS A 745 -2.56 -7.87 -10.13
N GLN A 746 -1.49 -8.40 -9.57
CA GLN A 746 -1.54 -9.58 -8.73
C GLN A 746 -1.05 -9.28 -7.32
N ILE A 747 -1.75 -8.39 -6.65
CA ILE A 747 -1.51 -8.07 -5.25
C ILE A 747 -2.80 -8.19 -4.46
N SER A 748 -2.74 -8.90 -3.34
CA SER A 748 -3.90 -9.05 -2.46
C SER A 748 -3.89 -8.09 -1.28
N VAL A 749 -2.76 -7.41 -1.02
CA VAL A 749 -2.55 -6.69 0.23
C VAL A 749 -2.89 -7.62 1.41
N SER A 750 -3.92 -7.33 2.20
CA SER A 750 -4.45 -8.24 3.22
C SER A 750 -5.90 -8.67 2.95
N THR A 751 -6.43 -8.41 1.73
CA THR A 751 -7.82 -8.75 1.37
C THR A 751 -8.10 -10.26 1.36
N HIS A 752 -7.07 -11.10 1.23
CA HIS A 752 -7.17 -12.55 1.36
C HIS A 752 -7.85 -12.98 2.69
N ALA A 753 -7.73 -12.19 3.74
CA ALA A 753 -8.35 -12.47 5.02
C ALA A 753 -9.85 -12.12 5.03
N PRO A 754 -10.31 -10.86 4.83
CA PRO A 754 -11.73 -10.54 4.87
C PRO A 754 -12.53 -11.19 3.72
N MET A 755 -11.95 -11.36 2.53
CA MET A 755 -12.61 -12.08 1.44
C MET A 755 -12.75 -13.57 1.73
N GLY A 756 -11.73 -14.18 2.32
CA GLY A 756 -11.80 -15.56 2.79
C GLY A 756 -12.89 -15.75 3.85
N ALA A 757 -13.03 -14.78 4.77
CA ALA A 757 -14.02 -14.79 5.85
C ALA A 757 -15.47 -14.90 5.34
N VAL A 758 -15.79 -14.33 4.18
CA VAL A 758 -17.14 -14.33 3.60
C VAL A 758 -17.35 -15.35 2.48
N THR A 759 -16.36 -16.23 2.24
CA THR A 759 -16.41 -17.26 1.21
C THR A 759 -16.67 -18.63 1.85
N LEU A 760 -17.55 -19.43 1.23
CA LEU A 760 -17.82 -20.81 1.63
C LEU A 760 -16.54 -21.65 1.63
N ALA A 761 -16.61 -22.89 2.11
CA ALA A 761 -15.56 -23.87 1.89
C ALA A 761 -15.26 -24.00 0.39
N THR A 762 -14.03 -24.30 0.03
CA THR A 762 -13.60 -24.39 -1.37
C THR A 762 -13.17 -25.81 -1.73
N ALA A 763 -13.26 -26.16 -3.02
CA ALA A 763 -12.99 -27.51 -3.51
C ALA A 763 -11.53 -27.97 -3.31
N ASP A 764 -10.60 -27.09 -2.95
CA ASP A 764 -9.24 -27.43 -2.54
C ASP A 764 -9.13 -27.93 -1.08
N GLY A 765 -10.24 -27.95 -0.34
CA GLY A 765 -10.32 -28.38 1.06
C GLY A 765 -10.21 -27.24 2.09
N ARG A 766 -10.14 -25.96 1.66
CA ARG A 766 -10.18 -24.79 2.54
C ARG A 766 -11.56 -24.70 3.22
N LEU A 767 -11.59 -24.45 4.50
CA LEU A 767 -12.84 -24.35 5.27
C LEU A 767 -13.47 -22.95 5.18
N CYS A 768 -14.78 -22.89 5.34
CA CYS A 768 -15.58 -21.66 5.31
C CYS A 768 -15.06 -20.65 6.35
N GLY A 769 -14.88 -19.41 5.93
CA GLY A 769 -14.48 -18.32 6.80
C GLY A 769 -12.97 -18.20 7.06
N THR A 770 -12.15 -19.16 6.61
CA THR A 770 -10.68 -19.06 6.73
C THR A 770 -10.09 -18.21 5.61
N THR A 771 -8.85 -17.74 5.78
CA THR A 771 -8.15 -16.90 4.78
C THR A 771 -7.89 -17.65 3.48
N PHE A 772 -7.68 -16.93 2.38
CA PHE A 772 -7.05 -17.46 1.16
C PHE A 772 -5.53 -17.51 1.31
N ALA A 773 -4.82 -18.01 0.29
CA ALA A 773 -3.39 -17.85 0.15
C ALA A 773 -3.04 -16.36 0.13
N ASP A 774 -2.01 -15.98 0.85
CA ASP A 774 -1.48 -14.62 0.84
C ASP A 774 -0.73 -14.34 -0.46
N GLY A 775 -0.61 -13.08 -0.82
CA GLY A 775 0.06 -12.74 -2.08
C GLY A 775 -0.65 -13.29 -3.33
N SER A 776 0.08 -13.43 -4.41
CA SER A 776 -0.46 -13.93 -5.69
C SER A 776 0.16 -15.24 -6.14
N VAL A 777 1.41 -15.48 -5.77
CA VAL A 777 2.18 -16.67 -6.12
C VAL A 777 2.72 -17.40 -4.88
N SER A 778 2.26 -17.03 -3.68
CA SER A 778 2.50 -17.80 -2.46
C SER A 778 1.62 -19.04 -2.42
N ALA A 779 2.14 -20.14 -1.92
CA ALA A 779 1.33 -21.34 -1.69
C ALA A 779 0.28 -21.09 -0.59
N TYR A 780 -0.82 -21.84 -0.62
CA TYR A 780 -1.74 -21.87 0.51
C TYR A 780 -1.02 -22.39 1.77
N PRO A 781 -1.19 -21.77 2.94
CA PRO A 781 -0.43 -22.12 4.14
C PRO A 781 -0.42 -23.63 4.43
N GLY A 782 0.78 -24.21 4.51
CA GLY A 782 0.99 -25.64 4.78
C GLY A 782 0.76 -26.59 3.59
N SER A 783 0.48 -26.07 2.38
CA SER A 783 0.31 -26.92 1.20
C SER A 783 1.60 -27.19 0.41
N ASP A 784 2.62 -26.39 0.59
CA ASP A 784 3.95 -26.45 -0.04
C ASP A 784 4.89 -27.38 0.74
N LYS A 785 4.87 -28.66 0.39
CA LYS A 785 5.56 -29.72 1.12
C LYS A 785 6.93 -30.08 0.54
N ASN A 786 7.23 -29.66 -0.69
CA ASN A 786 8.41 -30.09 -1.44
C ASN A 786 9.59 -29.08 -1.34
N GLY A 787 9.50 -28.13 -0.40
CA GLY A 787 10.56 -27.17 -0.11
C GLY A 787 10.55 -25.91 -1.02
N PRO A 788 11.44 -24.94 -0.74
CA PRO A 788 11.40 -23.62 -1.36
C PRO A 788 11.64 -23.64 -2.86
N TYR A 789 12.48 -24.54 -3.37
CA TYR A 789 12.77 -24.62 -4.81
C TYR A 789 11.59 -25.17 -5.63
N ALA A 790 10.79 -26.07 -5.06
CA ALA A 790 9.55 -26.52 -5.68
C ALA A 790 8.54 -25.37 -5.77
N LEU A 791 8.44 -24.54 -4.70
CA LEU A 791 7.62 -23.33 -4.74
C LEU A 791 8.11 -22.34 -5.81
N PHE A 792 9.43 -22.16 -5.96
CA PHE A 792 10.00 -21.31 -7.02
C PHE A 792 9.67 -21.79 -8.42
N ASN A 793 9.68 -23.11 -8.66
CA ASN A 793 9.31 -23.69 -9.93
C ASN A 793 7.83 -23.45 -10.24
N SER A 794 6.94 -23.69 -9.28
CA SER A 794 5.52 -23.36 -9.42
C SER A 794 5.30 -21.85 -9.64
N ALA A 795 5.96 -20.99 -8.84
CA ALA A 795 5.80 -19.54 -8.93
C ALA A 795 6.26 -18.96 -10.28
N THR A 796 7.27 -19.55 -10.90
CA THR A 796 7.83 -19.11 -12.18
C THR A 796 7.35 -19.97 -13.38
N CYS A 797 6.22 -20.62 -13.25
CA CYS A 797 5.66 -21.43 -14.36
C CYS A 797 5.10 -20.59 -15.51
N TYR A 798 4.95 -19.27 -15.32
CA TYR A 798 4.49 -18.30 -16.32
C TYR A 798 5.44 -17.10 -16.37
N ASP A 799 5.27 -16.22 -17.36
CA ASP A 799 6.06 -15.00 -17.50
C ASP A 799 5.49 -13.88 -16.63
N HIS A 800 6.24 -13.44 -15.61
CA HIS A 800 5.82 -12.40 -14.70
C HIS A 800 5.73 -11.00 -15.35
N ALA A 801 6.39 -10.76 -16.50
CA ALA A 801 6.26 -9.53 -17.25
C ALA A 801 4.88 -9.33 -17.92
N LEU A 802 4.02 -10.33 -17.89
CA LEU A 802 2.61 -10.24 -18.33
C LEU A 802 1.76 -9.41 -17.35
N SER A 803 2.21 -9.22 -16.12
CA SER A 803 1.45 -8.56 -15.05
C SER A 803 2.23 -7.39 -14.47
N GLN A 804 1.54 -6.36 -13.98
CA GLN A 804 2.18 -5.21 -13.33
C GLN A 804 3.06 -5.62 -12.14
N ASN A 805 2.67 -6.68 -11.49
CA ASN A 805 3.38 -7.26 -10.34
C ASN A 805 2.99 -8.74 -10.14
N SER A 806 3.72 -9.39 -9.26
CA SER A 806 3.35 -10.65 -8.62
C SER A 806 4.01 -10.69 -7.23
N GLN A 807 3.43 -11.41 -6.28
CA GLN A 807 3.87 -11.36 -4.89
C GLN A 807 4.11 -12.75 -4.33
N LEU A 808 5.36 -13.02 -3.94
CA LEU A 808 5.76 -14.19 -3.17
C LEU A 808 6.13 -13.78 -1.74
N ASN A 809 5.44 -14.33 -0.76
CA ASN A 809 5.77 -14.20 0.65
C ASN A 809 6.32 -15.52 1.18
N MET A 810 7.41 -15.46 1.93
CA MET A 810 8.02 -16.64 2.53
C MET A 810 8.33 -16.40 4.00
N LYS A 811 8.22 -17.43 4.81
CA LYS A 811 8.64 -17.43 6.20
C LYS A 811 9.85 -18.35 6.34
N ILE A 812 10.96 -17.79 6.83
CA ILE A 812 12.25 -18.46 6.96
C ILE A 812 12.59 -18.54 8.46
N HIS A 813 12.91 -19.73 8.95
CA HIS A 813 13.36 -19.87 10.32
C HIS A 813 14.73 -19.17 10.49
N PRO A 814 14.95 -18.37 11.56
CA PRO A 814 16.19 -17.60 11.74
C PRO A 814 17.48 -18.44 11.71
N SER A 815 17.42 -19.71 12.13
CA SER A 815 18.58 -20.61 12.13
C SER A 815 19.19 -20.85 10.75
N VAL A 816 18.39 -20.72 9.70
CA VAL A 816 18.78 -21.02 8.30
C VAL A 816 19.70 -19.96 7.73
N VAL A 817 19.51 -18.70 8.15
CA VAL A 817 20.23 -17.52 7.65
C VAL A 817 21.38 -17.09 8.57
N ARG A 818 21.81 -17.98 9.44
CA ARG A 818 22.78 -17.70 10.48
C ARG A 818 24.19 -17.45 9.94
N GLY A 819 24.86 -16.41 10.47
CA GLY A 819 26.25 -16.07 10.16
C GLY A 819 26.46 -15.72 8.69
N ARG A 820 27.71 -15.51 8.31
CA ARG A 820 28.08 -15.09 6.95
C ARG A 820 27.78 -16.15 5.88
N GLU A 821 27.92 -17.42 6.22
CA GLU A 821 27.61 -18.54 5.32
C GLU A 821 26.10 -18.63 5.07
N GLY A 822 25.28 -18.52 6.13
CA GLY A 822 23.84 -18.47 6.00
C GLY A 822 23.36 -17.29 5.16
N SER A 823 23.95 -16.10 5.34
CA SER A 823 23.65 -14.93 4.50
C SER A 823 23.97 -15.16 3.03
N ARG A 824 25.11 -15.77 2.71
CA ARG A 824 25.46 -16.10 1.33
C ARG A 824 24.53 -17.13 0.70
N LYS A 825 24.22 -18.22 1.42
CA LYS A 825 23.26 -19.22 0.95
C LYS A 825 21.87 -18.60 0.69
N PHE A 826 21.45 -17.72 1.59
CA PHE A 826 20.18 -17.02 1.44
C PHE A 826 20.18 -16.07 0.23
N LEU A 827 21.27 -15.32 0.02
CA LEU A 827 21.44 -14.49 -1.17
C LEU A 827 21.37 -15.31 -2.46
N GLU A 828 22.07 -16.46 -2.52
CA GLU A 828 22.05 -17.31 -3.71
C GLU A 828 20.66 -17.93 -3.96
N MET A 829 19.92 -18.25 -2.90
CA MET A 829 18.53 -18.68 -3.03
C MET A 829 17.66 -17.58 -3.65
N ILE A 830 17.78 -16.34 -3.19
CA ILE A 830 17.05 -15.18 -3.74
C ILE A 830 17.41 -14.97 -5.20
N LYS A 831 18.71 -14.95 -5.52
CA LYS A 831 19.21 -14.83 -6.90
C LYS A 831 18.67 -15.92 -7.81
N ALA A 832 18.67 -17.17 -7.34
CA ALA A 832 18.18 -18.31 -8.12
C ALA A 832 16.70 -18.12 -8.51
N TYR A 833 15.88 -17.62 -7.58
CA TYR A 833 14.47 -17.34 -7.86
C TYR A 833 14.30 -16.19 -8.86
N LEU A 834 14.98 -15.06 -8.65
CA LEU A 834 14.86 -13.89 -9.52
C LEU A 834 15.41 -14.17 -10.94
N ARG A 835 16.51 -14.94 -11.06
CA ARG A 835 17.07 -15.39 -12.36
C ARG A 835 16.10 -16.25 -13.17
N LYS A 836 15.20 -16.99 -12.50
CA LYS A 836 14.14 -17.76 -13.17
C LYS A 836 13.07 -16.87 -13.82
N GLY A 837 13.12 -15.57 -13.62
CA GLY A 837 12.14 -14.61 -14.15
C GLY A 837 11.04 -14.23 -13.17
N ALA A 838 11.20 -14.54 -11.90
CA ALA A 838 10.30 -14.06 -10.86
C ALA A 838 10.36 -12.54 -10.72
N PHE A 839 9.22 -11.91 -10.40
CA PHE A 839 9.16 -10.46 -10.18
C PHE A 839 9.60 -10.06 -8.77
N HIS A 840 9.10 -10.74 -7.74
CA HIS A 840 9.24 -10.28 -6.34
C HIS A 840 9.31 -11.43 -5.35
N ALA A 841 10.11 -11.23 -4.31
CA ALA A 841 10.07 -12.05 -3.08
C ALA A 841 10.26 -11.17 -1.83
N GLN A 842 9.54 -11.49 -0.77
CA GLN A 842 9.74 -10.90 0.56
C GLN A 842 9.75 -11.99 1.63
N PHE A 843 10.47 -11.73 2.71
CA PHE A 843 10.77 -12.75 3.69
C PHE A 843 10.45 -12.29 5.11
N ASN A 844 9.68 -13.09 5.85
CA ASN A 844 9.61 -13.02 7.29
C ASN A 844 10.67 -13.96 7.87
N VAL A 845 11.73 -13.40 8.43
CA VAL A 845 12.74 -14.19 9.16
C VAL A 845 12.32 -14.20 10.64
N VAL A 846 11.48 -15.17 11.00
CA VAL A 846 10.79 -15.20 12.30
C VAL A 846 10.45 -16.63 12.72
N ASP A 847 10.46 -16.89 14.03
CA ASP A 847 10.04 -18.16 14.63
C ASP A 847 8.53 -18.11 14.95
N SER A 848 7.76 -19.09 14.48
CA SER A 848 6.33 -19.21 14.75
C SER A 848 5.98 -19.34 16.23
N ARG A 849 6.90 -19.87 17.07
CA ARG A 849 6.69 -19.95 18.53
C ARG A 849 6.65 -18.57 19.14
N MET A 850 7.51 -17.67 18.67
CA MET A 850 7.53 -16.28 19.11
C MET A 850 6.26 -15.54 18.67
N LEU A 851 5.78 -15.74 17.45
CA LEU A 851 4.52 -15.12 16.99
C LEU A 851 3.34 -15.57 17.85
N LYS A 852 3.28 -16.85 18.22
CA LYS A 852 2.26 -17.41 19.12
C LYS A 852 2.35 -16.83 20.53
N ASP A 853 3.56 -16.62 21.04
CA ASP A 853 3.77 -15.98 22.33
C ASP A 853 3.37 -14.50 22.30
N ALA A 854 3.77 -13.79 21.26
CA ALA A 854 3.39 -12.40 21.01
C ALA A 854 1.87 -12.19 20.87
N GLN A 855 1.15 -13.19 20.33
CA GLN A 855 -0.30 -13.16 20.28
C GLN A 855 -0.96 -13.29 21.67
N LYS A 856 -0.34 -14.05 22.58
CA LYS A 856 -0.82 -14.26 23.94
C LYS A 856 -0.42 -13.12 24.88
N ASN A 857 0.78 -12.56 24.68
CA ASN A 857 1.43 -11.59 25.55
C ASN A 857 1.82 -10.33 24.76
N PRO A 858 0.87 -9.61 24.12
CA PRO A 858 1.17 -8.54 23.17
C PRO A 858 1.97 -7.38 23.77
N GLU A 859 1.83 -7.12 25.07
CA GLU A 859 2.55 -6.04 25.76
C GLU A 859 4.06 -6.23 25.76
N ASN A 860 4.53 -7.49 25.69
CA ASN A 860 5.95 -7.82 25.64
C ASN A 860 6.54 -7.68 24.22
N TYR A 861 5.71 -7.41 23.22
CA TYR A 861 6.09 -7.47 21.80
C TYR A 861 5.65 -6.24 20.99
N ARG A 862 5.52 -5.08 21.62
CA ARG A 862 5.05 -3.84 20.96
C ARG A 862 5.89 -3.43 19.75
N GLY A 863 7.18 -3.69 19.77
CA GLY A 863 8.10 -3.41 18.67
C GLY A 863 8.24 -4.53 17.65
N LEU A 864 7.56 -5.67 17.83
CA LEU A 864 7.64 -6.78 16.88
C LEU A 864 6.93 -6.41 15.59
N MET A 865 7.63 -6.57 14.48
CA MET A 865 7.09 -6.30 13.14
C MET A 865 7.06 -7.58 12.31
N VAL A 866 6.10 -7.63 11.39
CA VAL A 866 6.02 -8.67 10.36
C VAL A 866 5.68 -8.07 9.01
N ARG A 867 6.17 -8.70 7.97
CA ARG A 867 5.74 -8.42 6.59
C ARG A 867 4.44 -9.18 6.31
N VAL A 868 3.39 -8.44 6.03
CA VAL A 868 2.07 -9.03 5.76
C VAL A 868 1.96 -9.42 4.28
N ALA A 869 1.72 -8.44 3.42
CA ALA A 869 1.65 -8.63 1.98
C ALA A 869 1.90 -7.28 1.28
N GLY A 870 3.16 -7.02 0.91
CA GLY A 870 3.58 -5.74 0.31
C GLY A 870 3.87 -4.62 1.33
N PHE A 871 3.58 -4.80 2.61
CA PHE A 871 3.84 -3.83 3.67
C PHE A 871 4.28 -4.50 4.97
N THR A 872 4.96 -3.74 5.82
CA THR A 872 5.36 -4.14 7.18
C THR A 872 4.49 -3.42 8.20
N GLN A 873 4.12 -4.11 9.28
CA GLN A 873 3.33 -3.54 10.36
C GLN A 873 3.73 -4.13 11.71
N TYR A 874 3.49 -3.37 12.79
CA TYR A 874 3.63 -3.90 14.14
C TYR A 874 2.65 -5.04 14.37
N TRP A 875 3.16 -6.16 14.91
CA TRP A 875 2.37 -7.36 15.19
C TRP A 875 1.12 -7.08 16.01
N VAL A 876 1.27 -6.25 17.05
CA VAL A 876 0.19 -5.91 17.98
C VAL A 876 -0.93 -5.04 17.37
N GLU A 877 -0.67 -4.41 16.24
CA GLU A 877 -1.66 -3.60 15.51
C GLU A 877 -2.43 -4.42 14.47
N LEU A 878 -2.03 -5.68 14.23
CA LEU A 878 -2.70 -6.57 13.28
C LEU A 878 -3.91 -7.25 13.92
N GLY A 879 -4.99 -7.35 13.17
CA GLY A 879 -6.15 -8.15 13.58
C GLY A 879 -5.80 -9.65 13.70
N LYS A 880 -6.46 -10.33 14.62
CA LYS A 880 -6.20 -11.75 14.92
C LYS A 880 -6.22 -12.65 13.68
N GLN A 881 -7.09 -12.40 12.72
CA GLN A 881 -7.18 -13.16 11.48
C GLN A 881 -5.87 -13.12 10.67
N ILE A 882 -5.25 -11.94 10.54
CA ILE A 882 -3.97 -11.78 9.87
C ILE A 882 -2.85 -12.43 10.69
N GLN A 883 -2.88 -12.28 12.02
CA GLN A 883 -1.88 -12.93 12.89
C GLN A 883 -1.93 -14.45 12.73
N ASP A 884 -3.11 -15.06 12.77
CA ASP A 884 -3.31 -16.50 12.61
C ASP A 884 -2.82 -16.98 11.22
N GLU A 885 -3.06 -16.19 10.19
CA GLU A 885 -2.60 -16.48 8.83
C GLU A 885 -1.06 -16.47 8.73
N VAL A 886 -0.41 -15.41 9.24
CA VAL A 886 1.07 -15.32 9.23
C VAL A 886 1.71 -16.46 10.03
N ILE A 887 1.11 -16.84 11.16
CA ILE A 887 1.54 -18.02 11.95
C ILE A 887 1.44 -19.30 11.10
N ALA A 888 0.38 -19.45 10.33
CA ALA A 888 0.09 -20.66 9.55
C ALA A 888 0.94 -20.81 8.27
N ARG A 889 1.60 -19.73 7.79
CA ARG A 889 2.52 -19.81 6.63
C ARG A 889 3.57 -20.89 6.85
N THR A 890 3.92 -21.62 5.81
CA THR A 890 5.01 -22.61 5.86
C THR A 890 6.30 -21.95 6.30
N GLU A 891 6.92 -22.52 7.35
CA GLU A 891 8.19 -22.06 7.90
C GLU A 891 9.31 -22.97 7.37
N TYR A 892 10.18 -22.40 6.54
CA TYR A 892 11.28 -23.15 5.98
C TYR A 892 12.45 -23.19 6.95
N GLU A 893 12.77 -24.40 7.42
CA GLU A 893 13.90 -24.69 8.31
C GLU A 893 15.16 -25.10 7.55
N GLN A 894 15.08 -25.20 6.23
CA GLN A 894 16.20 -25.53 5.34
C GLN A 894 16.03 -24.81 4.01
N ILE A 895 17.13 -24.34 3.43
CA ILE A 895 17.19 -23.64 2.12
C ILE A 895 18.22 -24.25 1.16
N GLY A 896 18.57 -25.50 1.28
CA GLY A 896 19.52 -26.21 0.40
C GLY A 896 20.05 -27.46 0.99
#